data_3efd885d2ac729628d0cfac0fb2cf6ab
#
_entry.id   3efd885d2ac729628d0cfac0fb2cf6ab
#
_cell.length_a   1.000
_cell.length_b   1.000
_cell.length_c   1.000
_cell.angle_alpha   90.00
_cell.angle_beta   90.00
_cell.angle_gamma   90.00
#
_symmetry.space_group_name_H-M   'P 1'
#
loop_
_entity.id
_entity.type
_entity.pdbx_description
1 polymer ?
#
loop_
_entity_poly.entity_id
_entity_poly.type
_entity_poly.pdbx_seq_one_letter_code
_entity_poly.pdbx_strand_id
1 'polypeptide(L)'
;MAKNLLIVESPAKAKTINKYLGKDFQVLASYGHVRDLVPKEGAVDPDRRFAMNYEVIDRNEKHVDAIAKAAKAADTLYLATDLDREGEAISWHIAEILKARKLLEGRALHRVVFSEITPRAIKEAVAHPRQLSMDLVNAQQARRALDYLVGFNLSPVLWRKVQRGLSAGRVQSPALRMIVEREEEIEAFKAREYWTIEADCAHPDQGFKARLMRLRGKKFEQFDLTNAAAAHAARDALLKSAQGRLVVANVESKERKRRPAPPFTTSTLQQEAARKLGFSTSRTMKIAQGLYEGVALGDEGVVGLITYMRTDAVSLSMDAIGELRQLIGQDFGARALPAEPHFYRNKSKNAQEAHEAIRPTSALHRPRDIAHYLNDEQRKLYELIWKRAVASQMQHATLNTVSVDLDAGGESMFRASGTTVVDPGFLAVYEEGRDAKNAEDEDEGRKLPQMKIGEAVPLAAIEADQHFTEPPPRYSEASLVKALEEYGIGRPSTYASIIQVLLNREYVILDSRRFKPTDVGRAVAKFLAAHFSQYVDYDFTARLEDELDAVSRGEEDWVPLLDKFWKPFKATVDDKSETVDRSEATGARELGSDPNSGKPVQVRLGRYGPFAQIGSKDDEDKPRFASLRPGQSMHTITLAEALELFKLPRNLGKADDGEDITVGVGRFGPFVKHGTLYASLQTGDDPYTIELPRALELIRAKAEAAANRIIRDFGYGIQVLNGRYGPYITDGDKNARIPKDKEPRELTEAECVELLAAAPNRPKRGGGRFGKGKGKAASRPAAKAAGKSSAASSAAAGEAAVGKTAASKAATRKAAPAKKAAGKTAAKKASAKKAAVKKAPAKKVAADPPW
;
A
#
# COMPACT_ATOMS: atom_id res chain seq x y z
N MET A 1 2.86 -46.63 -0.01
CA MET A 1 3.30 -45.25 0.27
C MET A 1 3.37 -44.53 -1.07
N ALA A 2 3.10 -43.28 -1.15
CA ALA A 2 3.23 -42.49 -2.40
C ALA A 2 4.71 -42.51 -2.85
N LYS A 3 4.96 -42.81 -4.12
CA LYS A 3 6.29 -42.87 -4.69
C LYS A 3 6.88 -41.49 -4.95
N ASN A 4 6.02 -40.48 -5.11
CA ASN A 4 6.39 -39.13 -5.49
C ASN A 4 6.03 -38.14 -4.36
N LEU A 5 6.96 -37.27 -4.03
CA LEU A 5 6.75 -36.15 -3.13
C LEU A 5 6.75 -34.85 -3.92
N LEU A 6 5.64 -34.10 -3.89
CA LEU A 6 5.55 -32.78 -4.50
C LEU A 6 5.47 -31.71 -3.41
N ILE A 7 6.32 -30.69 -3.49
CA ILE A 7 6.45 -29.65 -2.48
C ILE A 7 6.03 -28.30 -3.09
N VAL A 8 5.08 -27.63 -2.45
CA VAL A 8 4.58 -26.29 -2.81
C VAL A 8 4.81 -25.32 -1.67
N GLU A 9 4.61 -24.02 -1.89
CA GLU A 9 4.83 -23.01 -0.84
C GLU A 9 3.63 -22.82 0.09
N SER A 10 2.39 -23.16 -0.34
CA SER A 10 1.20 -22.89 0.47
C SER A 10 0.34 -24.12 0.72
N PRO A 11 -0.33 -24.22 1.90
CA PRO A 11 -1.23 -25.32 2.20
C PRO A 11 -2.48 -25.36 1.31
N ALA A 12 -2.91 -24.21 0.79
CA ALA A 12 -4.03 -24.12 -0.13
C ALA A 12 -3.69 -24.80 -1.45
N LYS A 13 -2.52 -24.48 -2.04
CA LYS A 13 -2.01 -25.19 -3.22
C LYS A 13 -1.84 -26.67 -2.99
N ALA A 14 -1.26 -27.07 -1.83
CA ALA A 14 -1.09 -28.47 -1.51
C ALA A 14 -2.44 -29.22 -1.53
N LYS A 15 -3.48 -28.63 -0.94
CA LYS A 15 -4.82 -29.20 -0.90
C LYS A 15 -5.44 -29.33 -2.31
N THR A 16 -5.26 -28.33 -3.14
CA THR A 16 -5.79 -28.29 -4.52
C THR A 16 -5.06 -29.31 -5.41
N ILE A 17 -3.73 -29.24 -5.46
CA ILE A 17 -2.91 -30.06 -6.35
C ILE A 17 -2.96 -31.56 -5.96
N ASN A 18 -3.03 -31.86 -4.66
CA ASN A 18 -3.13 -33.25 -4.19
C ASN A 18 -4.38 -33.98 -4.75
N LYS A 19 -5.48 -33.24 -4.98
CA LYS A 19 -6.67 -33.81 -5.61
C LYS A 19 -6.49 -34.15 -7.09
N TYR A 20 -5.59 -33.43 -7.77
CA TYR A 20 -5.37 -33.59 -9.22
C TYR A 20 -4.42 -34.74 -9.55
N LEU A 21 -3.44 -35.00 -8.68
CA LEU A 21 -2.35 -35.93 -8.93
C LEU A 21 -2.62 -37.35 -8.42
N GLY A 22 -3.65 -37.56 -7.58
CA GLY A 22 -4.07 -38.87 -7.10
C GLY A 22 -3.14 -39.49 -6.06
N LYS A 23 -3.24 -40.84 -5.87
CA LYS A 23 -2.61 -41.55 -4.74
C LYS A 23 -1.11 -41.78 -4.86
N ASP A 24 -0.54 -41.62 -6.05
CA ASP A 24 0.90 -41.82 -6.32
C ASP A 24 1.74 -40.62 -5.85
N PHE A 25 1.10 -39.52 -5.53
CA PHE A 25 1.74 -38.30 -5.05
C PHE A 25 1.33 -38.01 -3.61
N GLN A 26 2.33 -37.59 -2.82
CA GLN A 26 2.11 -36.89 -1.56
C GLN A 26 2.45 -35.41 -1.78
N VAL A 27 1.52 -34.49 -1.53
CA VAL A 27 1.73 -33.06 -1.70
C VAL A 27 1.86 -32.40 -0.33
N LEU A 28 2.98 -31.73 -0.09
CA LEU A 28 3.27 -31.01 1.15
C LEU A 28 3.55 -29.55 0.88
N ALA A 29 3.28 -28.68 1.88
CA ALA A 29 3.58 -27.26 1.83
C ALA A 29 4.77 -26.89 2.71
N SER A 30 5.62 -25.97 2.22
CA SER A 30 6.73 -25.37 2.97
C SER A 30 6.29 -24.21 3.88
N TYR A 31 5.09 -23.65 3.66
CA TYR A 31 4.57 -22.46 4.32
C TYR A 31 5.42 -21.20 4.05
N GLY A 32 5.82 -21.01 2.78
CA GLY A 32 6.66 -19.94 2.30
C GLY A 32 8.15 -20.26 2.41
N HIS A 33 8.97 -19.25 2.64
CA HIS A 33 10.41 -19.41 2.83
C HIS A 33 10.73 -20.31 4.03
N VAL A 34 11.59 -21.31 3.82
CA VAL A 34 12.00 -22.27 4.84
C VAL A 34 13.25 -21.83 5.61
N ARG A 35 14.10 -21.00 5.00
CA ARG A 35 15.27 -20.38 5.65
C ARG A 35 15.44 -18.95 5.18
N ASP A 36 16.07 -18.12 6.01
CA ASP A 36 16.42 -16.74 5.70
C ASP A 36 17.81 -16.43 6.23
N LEU A 37 18.35 -15.27 5.86
CA LEU A 37 19.60 -14.76 6.41
C LEU A 37 19.50 -14.62 7.92
N VAL A 38 20.55 -14.97 8.63
CA VAL A 38 20.64 -14.77 10.08
C VAL A 38 20.37 -13.28 10.39
N PRO A 39 19.43 -12.95 11.32
CA PRO A 39 19.04 -11.57 11.59
C PRO A 39 20.07 -10.81 12.42
N LYS A 40 21.34 -10.87 12.02
CA LYS A 40 22.49 -10.24 12.68
C LYS A 40 23.41 -9.64 11.63
N GLU A 41 24.18 -8.64 12.04
CA GLU A 41 25.27 -8.12 11.22
C GLU A 41 26.25 -9.24 10.81
N GLY A 42 26.75 -9.20 9.58
CA GLY A 42 27.65 -10.23 9.04
C GLY A 42 26.98 -11.46 8.43
N ALA A 43 25.66 -11.48 8.25
CA ALA A 43 24.99 -12.58 7.56
C ALA A 43 25.28 -12.63 6.05
N VAL A 44 25.71 -11.53 5.47
CA VAL A 44 26.30 -11.43 4.13
C VAL A 44 27.73 -10.93 4.32
N ASP A 45 28.71 -11.68 3.80
CA ASP A 45 30.13 -11.39 3.94
C ASP A 45 30.70 -10.87 2.62
N PRO A 46 30.90 -9.55 2.45
CA PRO A 46 31.43 -8.97 1.20
C PRO A 46 32.86 -9.45 0.87
N ASP A 47 33.69 -9.71 1.89
CA ASP A 47 35.07 -10.10 1.69
C ASP A 47 35.20 -11.55 1.19
N ARG A 48 34.15 -12.37 1.36
CA ARG A 48 34.09 -13.74 0.85
C ARG A 48 33.09 -13.88 -0.29
N ARG A 49 33.18 -13.01 -1.29
CA ARG A 49 32.31 -13.02 -2.47
C ARG A 49 30.82 -13.01 -2.11
N PHE A 50 30.44 -12.21 -1.11
CA PHE A 50 29.09 -12.09 -0.59
C PHE A 50 28.48 -13.41 -0.10
N ALA A 51 29.31 -14.28 0.48
CA ALA A 51 28.82 -15.52 1.11
C ALA A 51 27.72 -15.23 2.11
N MET A 52 26.62 -15.97 1.98
CA MET A 52 25.40 -15.77 2.78
C MET A 52 25.24 -16.84 3.84
N ASN A 53 25.00 -16.41 5.08
CA ASN A 53 24.74 -17.31 6.20
C ASN A 53 23.22 -17.42 6.42
N TYR A 54 22.67 -18.58 6.10
CA TYR A 54 21.25 -18.88 6.22
C TYR A 54 20.96 -19.76 7.43
N GLU A 55 19.82 -19.48 8.08
CA GLU A 55 19.24 -20.36 9.12
C GLU A 55 17.81 -20.77 8.77
N VAL A 56 17.37 -21.91 9.29
CA VAL A 56 15.97 -22.33 9.17
C VAL A 56 15.12 -21.42 10.02
N ILE A 57 14.02 -20.94 9.46
CA ILE A 57 13.08 -20.07 10.15
C ILE A 57 12.33 -20.89 11.22
N ASP A 58 12.47 -20.55 12.51
CA ASP A 58 11.94 -21.31 13.66
C ASP A 58 10.49 -21.77 13.49
N ARG A 59 9.62 -20.84 13.03
CA ARG A 59 8.19 -21.14 12.83
C ARG A 59 7.93 -22.19 11.76
N ASN A 60 8.88 -22.40 10.84
CA ASN A 60 8.76 -23.33 9.70
C ASN A 60 9.53 -24.66 9.93
N GLU A 61 10.27 -24.80 11.02
CA GLU A 61 11.07 -26.00 11.34
C GLU A 61 10.22 -27.28 11.28
N LYS A 62 9.05 -27.30 11.91
CA LYS A 62 8.11 -28.43 11.86
C LYS A 62 7.69 -28.84 10.45
N HIS A 63 7.59 -27.89 9.53
CA HIS A 63 7.21 -28.14 8.13
C HIS A 63 8.39 -28.69 7.35
N VAL A 64 9.59 -28.15 7.59
CA VAL A 64 10.85 -28.68 7.06
C VAL A 64 11.05 -30.13 7.51
N ASP A 65 10.79 -30.46 8.76
CA ASP A 65 10.91 -31.81 9.30
C ASP A 65 9.86 -32.76 8.69
N ALA A 66 8.63 -32.29 8.49
CA ALA A 66 7.61 -33.08 7.79
C ALA A 66 8.02 -33.37 6.34
N ILE A 67 8.57 -32.38 5.63
CA ILE A 67 9.10 -32.57 4.27
C ILE A 67 10.28 -33.56 4.29
N ALA A 68 11.22 -33.41 5.20
CA ALA A 68 12.36 -34.31 5.34
C ALA A 68 11.94 -35.75 5.66
N LYS A 69 10.92 -35.93 6.50
CA LYS A 69 10.36 -37.27 6.79
C LYS A 69 9.71 -37.90 5.56
N ALA A 70 8.94 -37.12 4.79
CA ALA A 70 8.29 -37.60 3.56
C ALA A 70 9.34 -37.92 2.47
N ALA A 71 10.38 -37.07 2.34
CA ALA A 71 11.46 -37.29 1.38
C ALA A 71 12.23 -38.61 1.59
N LYS A 72 12.30 -39.09 2.85
CA LYS A 72 12.89 -40.43 3.12
C LYS A 72 12.13 -41.57 2.50
N ALA A 73 10.82 -41.42 2.30
CA ALA A 73 9.96 -42.48 1.79
C ALA A 73 9.64 -42.36 0.29
N ALA A 74 10.03 -41.27 -0.34
CA ALA A 74 9.77 -40.98 -1.74
C ALA A 74 10.96 -41.38 -2.63
N ASP A 75 10.66 -41.83 -3.82
CA ASP A 75 11.65 -42.19 -4.86
C ASP A 75 12.02 -40.92 -5.67
N THR A 76 11.02 -40.05 -5.93
CA THR A 76 11.18 -38.85 -6.72
C THR A 76 10.61 -37.62 -5.99
N LEU A 77 11.33 -36.52 -6.03
CA LEU A 77 10.92 -35.25 -5.43
C LEU A 77 10.65 -34.21 -6.52
N TYR A 78 9.54 -33.52 -6.38
CA TYR A 78 9.12 -32.41 -7.25
C TYR A 78 9.00 -31.14 -6.45
N LEU A 79 9.70 -30.09 -6.87
CA LEU A 79 9.62 -28.74 -6.29
C LEU A 79 8.68 -27.89 -7.17
N ALA A 80 7.49 -27.64 -6.66
CA ALA A 80 6.38 -27.02 -7.40
C ALA A 80 5.92 -25.68 -6.78
N THR A 81 6.88 -24.87 -6.33
CA THR A 81 6.66 -23.52 -5.85
C THR A 81 6.36 -22.56 -7.02
N ASP A 82 6.00 -21.33 -6.77
CA ASP A 82 5.68 -20.33 -7.79
C ASP A 82 6.76 -20.22 -8.86
N LEU A 83 6.37 -19.71 -10.02
CA LEU A 83 7.26 -19.66 -11.20
C LEU A 83 8.25 -18.49 -11.17
N ASP A 84 8.07 -17.54 -10.23
CA ASP A 84 8.94 -16.38 -10.09
C ASP A 84 10.25 -16.70 -9.33
N ARG A 85 11.18 -15.74 -9.27
CA ARG A 85 12.46 -15.90 -8.58
C ARG A 85 12.32 -16.21 -7.08
N GLU A 86 11.23 -15.76 -6.42
CA GLU A 86 10.98 -16.11 -5.01
C GLU A 86 10.64 -17.60 -4.87
N GLY A 87 9.79 -18.13 -5.76
CA GLY A 87 9.48 -19.55 -5.79
C GLY A 87 10.70 -20.42 -6.13
N GLU A 88 11.55 -19.96 -7.06
CA GLU A 88 12.79 -20.66 -7.39
C GLU A 88 13.74 -20.72 -6.20
N ALA A 89 13.89 -19.61 -5.46
CA ALA A 89 14.70 -19.56 -4.24
C ALA A 89 14.15 -20.46 -3.13
N ILE A 90 12.81 -20.52 -2.94
CA ILE A 90 12.19 -21.44 -1.97
C ILE A 90 12.52 -22.89 -2.35
N SER A 91 12.39 -23.25 -3.62
CA SER A 91 12.76 -24.57 -4.15
C SER A 91 14.23 -24.89 -3.88
N TRP A 92 15.13 -23.97 -4.18
CA TRP A 92 16.56 -24.12 -3.93
C TRP A 92 16.87 -24.28 -2.43
N HIS A 93 16.27 -23.48 -1.57
CA HIS A 93 16.45 -23.61 -0.12
C HIS A 93 15.99 -24.96 0.42
N ILE A 94 14.88 -25.50 -0.09
CA ILE A 94 14.41 -26.85 0.26
C ILE A 94 15.42 -27.88 -0.20
N ALA A 95 15.90 -27.79 -1.45
CA ALA A 95 16.90 -28.71 -2.00
C ALA A 95 18.19 -28.71 -1.16
N GLU A 96 18.70 -27.54 -0.79
CA GLU A 96 19.90 -27.39 0.05
C GLU A 96 19.70 -27.98 1.46
N ILE A 97 18.55 -27.81 2.09
CA ILE A 97 18.25 -28.44 3.38
C ILE A 97 18.23 -29.96 3.26
N LEU A 98 17.57 -30.50 2.23
CA LEU A 98 17.48 -31.92 2.00
C LEU A 98 18.86 -32.53 1.67
N LYS A 99 19.68 -31.81 0.90
CA LYS A 99 21.08 -32.19 0.59
C LYS A 99 21.94 -32.23 1.86
N ALA A 100 21.86 -31.16 2.71
CA ALA A 100 22.59 -31.14 3.97
C ALA A 100 22.19 -32.29 4.93
N ARG A 101 20.91 -32.72 4.85
CA ARG A 101 20.40 -33.88 5.61
C ARG A 101 20.67 -35.25 4.90
N LYS A 102 21.39 -35.28 3.78
CA LYS A 102 21.69 -36.46 2.95
C LYS A 102 20.43 -37.20 2.46
N LEU A 103 19.38 -36.47 2.13
CA LEU A 103 18.10 -37.05 1.71
C LEU A 103 17.89 -37.04 0.19
N LEU A 104 18.85 -36.53 -0.59
CA LEU A 104 18.78 -36.49 -2.05
C LEU A 104 19.62 -37.60 -2.72
N GLU A 105 20.44 -38.34 -1.97
CA GLU A 105 21.26 -39.41 -2.50
C GLU A 105 20.39 -40.53 -3.10
N GLY A 106 20.63 -40.85 -4.39
CA GLY A 106 19.88 -41.85 -5.13
C GLY A 106 18.45 -41.51 -5.50
N ARG A 107 18.05 -40.23 -5.37
CA ARG A 107 16.69 -39.73 -5.69
C ARG A 107 16.74 -38.71 -6.80
N ALA A 108 15.73 -38.75 -7.67
CA ALA A 108 15.52 -37.70 -8.66
C ALA A 108 14.89 -36.48 -8.03
N LEU A 109 15.42 -35.27 -8.36
CA LEU A 109 14.90 -34.00 -7.95
C LEU A 109 14.53 -33.17 -9.18
N HIS A 110 13.30 -32.78 -9.28
CA HIS A 110 12.74 -32.04 -10.39
C HIS A 110 12.11 -30.72 -9.96
N ARG A 111 12.16 -29.73 -10.82
CA ARG A 111 11.44 -28.47 -10.70
C ARG A 111 10.22 -28.49 -11.61
N VAL A 112 9.05 -28.15 -11.07
CA VAL A 112 7.78 -28.06 -11.80
C VAL A 112 7.28 -26.64 -11.73
N VAL A 113 6.92 -26.05 -12.88
CA VAL A 113 6.41 -24.66 -12.99
C VAL A 113 5.11 -24.66 -13.76
N PHE A 114 4.17 -23.83 -13.32
CA PHE A 114 2.88 -23.66 -13.97
C PHE A 114 2.38 -22.23 -13.73
N SER A 115 1.69 -21.67 -14.71
CA SER A 115 1.08 -20.33 -14.62
C SER A 115 -0.33 -20.32 -14.06
N GLU A 116 -0.98 -21.50 -13.99
CA GLU A 116 -2.34 -21.68 -13.49
C GLU A 116 -2.49 -23.01 -12.73
N ILE A 117 -3.40 -23.05 -11.77
CA ILE A 117 -3.66 -24.27 -10.97
C ILE A 117 -4.95 -24.93 -11.46
N THR A 118 -4.82 -25.57 -12.63
CA THR A 118 -5.86 -26.40 -13.24
C THR A 118 -5.42 -27.86 -13.35
N PRO A 119 -6.33 -28.83 -13.42
CA PRO A 119 -5.95 -30.23 -13.58
C PRO A 119 -5.07 -30.50 -14.80
N ARG A 120 -5.33 -29.80 -15.91
CA ARG A 120 -4.56 -29.92 -17.15
C ARG A 120 -3.15 -29.38 -16.98
N ALA A 121 -3.01 -28.12 -16.55
CA ALA A 121 -1.71 -27.48 -16.40
C ALA A 121 -0.80 -28.18 -15.40
N ILE A 122 -1.33 -28.66 -14.26
CA ILE A 122 -0.57 -29.38 -13.26
C ILE A 122 -0.06 -30.73 -13.78
N LYS A 123 -0.91 -31.51 -14.48
CA LYS A 123 -0.50 -32.79 -15.04
C LYS A 123 0.54 -32.62 -16.14
N GLU A 124 0.36 -31.62 -17.00
CA GLU A 124 1.30 -31.29 -18.06
C GLU A 124 2.66 -30.85 -17.49
N ALA A 125 2.65 -29.96 -16.49
CA ALA A 125 3.86 -29.49 -15.82
C ALA A 125 4.63 -30.63 -15.10
N VAL A 126 3.92 -31.58 -14.50
CA VAL A 126 4.54 -32.77 -13.87
C VAL A 126 5.10 -33.72 -14.92
N ALA A 127 4.47 -33.82 -16.09
CA ALA A 127 4.97 -34.65 -17.19
C ALA A 127 6.23 -34.05 -17.87
N HIS A 128 6.40 -32.73 -17.78
CA HIS A 128 7.53 -32.00 -18.40
C HIS A 128 8.32 -31.19 -17.35
N PRO A 129 8.93 -31.85 -16.36
CA PRO A 129 9.69 -31.18 -15.32
C PRO A 129 11.01 -30.61 -15.85
N ARG A 130 11.52 -29.58 -15.20
CA ARG A 130 12.83 -29.00 -15.51
C ARG A 130 13.80 -29.09 -14.34
N GLN A 131 15.00 -28.59 -14.51
CA GLN A 131 15.95 -28.39 -13.42
C GLN A 131 15.73 -27.02 -12.74
N LEU A 132 16.30 -26.85 -11.56
CA LEU A 132 16.38 -25.55 -10.90
C LEU A 132 17.16 -24.56 -11.78
N SER A 133 16.64 -23.36 -11.96
CA SER A 133 17.34 -22.27 -12.64
C SER A 133 18.23 -21.55 -11.64
N MET A 134 19.54 -21.76 -11.74
CA MET A 134 20.49 -21.07 -10.85
C MET A 134 20.55 -19.57 -11.11
N ASP A 135 20.21 -19.12 -12.32
CA ASP A 135 20.16 -17.68 -12.65
C ASP A 135 19.06 -16.97 -11.86
N LEU A 136 17.84 -17.56 -11.79
CA LEU A 136 16.77 -17.06 -10.95
C LEU A 136 17.12 -17.11 -9.45
N VAL A 137 17.77 -18.19 -9.00
CA VAL A 137 18.27 -18.31 -7.62
C VAL A 137 19.28 -17.21 -7.33
N ASN A 138 20.25 -17.00 -8.21
CA ASN A 138 21.29 -15.98 -8.06
C ASN A 138 20.71 -14.57 -8.04
N ALA A 139 19.73 -14.29 -8.91
CA ALA A 139 19.04 -13.00 -8.91
C ALA A 139 18.28 -12.72 -7.61
N GLN A 140 17.64 -13.75 -7.03
CA GLN A 140 16.99 -13.62 -5.74
C GLN A 140 18.01 -13.45 -4.61
N GLN A 141 19.12 -14.22 -4.62
CA GLN A 141 20.21 -14.06 -3.66
C GLN A 141 20.84 -12.66 -3.74
N ALA A 142 21.13 -12.18 -4.94
CA ALA A 142 21.65 -10.83 -5.14
C ALA A 142 20.71 -9.76 -4.56
N ARG A 143 19.43 -9.86 -4.87
CA ARG A 143 18.40 -8.97 -4.29
C ARG A 143 18.37 -9.03 -2.77
N ARG A 144 18.36 -10.26 -2.22
CA ARG A 144 18.29 -10.46 -0.75
C ARG A 144 19.55 -9.91 -0.06
N ALA A 145 20.73 -10.10 -0.67
CA ALA A 145 21.98 -9.53 -0.18
C ALA A 145 21.98 -8.01 -0.22
N LEU A 146 21.55 -7.39 -1.33
CA LEU A 146 21.44 -5.94 -1.45
C LEU A 146 20.50 -5.35 -0.41
N ASP A 147 19.30 -5.91 -0.27
CA ASP A 147 18.32 -5.42 0.68
C ASP A 147 18.82 -5.57 2.13
N TYR A 148 19.54 -6.66 2.42
CA TYR A 148 20.20 -6.86 3.71
C TYR A 148 21.31 -5.82 3.94
N LEU A 149 22.24 -5.67 3.00
CA LEU A 149 23.39 -4.77 3.12
C LEU A 149 22.96 -3.32 3.28
N VAL A 150 21.99 -2.88 2.47
CA VAL A 150 21.42 -1.53 2.59
C VAL A 150 20.71 -1.35 3.94
N GLY A 151 19.82 -2.28 4.28
CA GLY A 151 19.03 -2.18 5.50
C GLY A 151 19.85 -2.18 6.78
N PHE A 152 20.82 -3.09 6.90
CA PHE A 152 21.67 -3.24 8.08
C PHE A 152 22.72 -2.15 8.24
N ASN A 153 23.15 -1.51 7.14
CA ASN A 153 24.14 -0.43 7.23
C ASN A 153 23.49 0.96 7.32
N LEU A 154 22.42 1.22 6.55
CA LEU A 154 21.82 2.55 6.48
C LEU A 154 20.83 2.81 7.63
N SER A 155 20.06 1.80 8.07
CA SER A 155 19.11 1.98 9.17
C SER A 155 19.79 2.37 10.49
N PRO A 156 20.95 1.83 10.90
CA PRO A 156 21.67 2.29 12.08
C PRO A 156 22.14 3.74 12.01
N VAL A 157 22.44 4.26 10.82
CA VAL A 157 22.74 5.69 10.63
C VAL A 157 21.52 6.53 10.98
N LEU A 158 20.34 6.17 10.45
CA LEU A 158 19.09 6.83 10.81
C LEU A 158 18.78 6.75 12.32
N TRP A 159 19.11 5.62 12.97
CA TRP A 159 18.89 5.49 14.42
C TRP A 159 19.75 6.42 15.25
N ARG A 160 20.99 6.64 14.81
CA ARG A 160 21.92 7.54 15.52
C ARG A 160 21.62 9.01 15.24
N LYS A 161 21.32 9.32 13.98
CA LYS A 161 21.21 10.72 13.53
C LYS A 161 19.78 11.25 13.61
N VAL A 162 18.74 10.45 13.34
CA VAL A 162 17.34 10.85 13.34
C VAL A 162 16.63 10.26 14.56
N GLN A 163 16.15 9.02 14.46
CA GLN A 163 15.34 8.38 15.52
C GLN A 163 15.50 6.85 15.48
N ARG A 164 15.50 6.18 16.65
CA ARG A 164 15.49 4.72 16.73
C ARG A 164 14.25 4.10 16.12
N GLY A 165 14.41 2.95 15.45
CA GLY A 165 13.32 2.17 14.86
C GLY A 165 12.99 2.55 13.41
N LEU A 166 13.65 3.58 12.86
CA LEU A 166 13.53 3.93 11.45
C LEU A 166 14.25 2.89 10.59
N SER A 167 13.85 2.77 9.33
CA SER A 167 14.51 1.90 8.36
C SER A 167 14.69 2.62 7.03
N ALA A 168 15.79 2.37 6.37
CA ALA A 168 15.96 2.70 4.97
C ALA A 168 16.07 1.41 4.15
N GLY A 169 15.69 1.47 2.90
CA GLY A 169 15.78 0.36 1.98
C GLY A 169 15.81 0.84 0.55
N ARG A 170 16.42 0.05 -0.31
CA ARG A 170 16.76 0.38 -1.68
C ARG A 170 15.57 0.86 -2.54
N VAL A 171 14.40 0.30 -2.31
CA VAL A 171 13.18 0.62 -3.09
C VAL A 171 12.21 1.49 -2.31
N GLN A 172 12.10 1.27 -0.99
CA GLN A 172 11.19 2.05 -0.14
C GLN A 172 11.61 3.52 0.01
N SER A 173 12.93 3.79 0.01
CA SER A 173 13.43 5.16 0.20
C SER A 173 13.17 6.07 -1.00
N PRO A 174 13.38 5.66 -2.26
CA PRO A 174 12.93 6.40 -3.43
C PRO A 174 11.40 6.61 -3.47
N ALA A 175 10.62 5.60 -3.10
CA ALA A 175 9.16 5.74 -3.04
C ALA A 175 8.71 6.78 -2.00
N LEU A 176 9.37 6.84 -0.83
CA LEU A 176 9.15 7.89 0.16
C LEU A 176 9.53 9.27 -0.38
N ARG A 177 10.67 9.36 -1.06
CA ARG A 177 11.13 10.60 -1.70
C ARG A 177 10.09 11.14 -2.68
N MET A 178 9.51 10.30 -3.56
CA MET A 178 8.46 10.70 -4.49
C MET A 178 7.26 11.35 -3.78
N ILE A 179 6.84 10.77 -2.66
CA ILE A 179 5.70 11.30 -1.88
C ILE A 179 6.07 12.63 -1.23
N VAL A 180 7.28 12.77 -0.71
CA VAL A 180 7.75 14.01 -0.06
C VAL A 180 7.94 15.13 -1.09
N GLU A 181 8.57 14.86 -2.22
CA GLU A 181 8.73 15.83 -3.32
C GLU A 181 7.37 16.33 -3.83
N ARG A 182 6.39 15.42 -3.98
CA ARG A 182 5.03 15.80 -4.35
C ARG A 182 4.38 16.73 -3.31
N GLU A 183 4.59 16.49 -2.05
CA GLU A 183 4.06 17.36 -1.01
C GLU A 183 4.77 18.72 -1.00
N GLU A 184 6.08 18.77 -1.26
CA GLU A 184 6.83 20.02 -1.41
C GLU A 184 6.38 20.82 -2.66
N GLU A 185 6.07 20.14 -3.77
CA GLU A 185 5.46 20.76 -4.95
C GLU A 185 4.09 21.39 -4.61
N ILE A 186 3.28 20.69 -3.82
CA ILE A 186 1.96 21.20 -3.39
C ILE A 186 2.10 22.42 -2.48
N GLU A 187 3.02 22.37 -1.51
CA GLU A 187 3.27 23.46 -0.56
C GLU A 187 3.89 24.70 -1.23
N ALA A 188 4.73 24.50 -2.22
CA ALA A 188 5.34 25.61 -2.99
C ALA A 188 4.40 26.19 -4.07
N PHE A 189 3.29 25.50 -4.35
CA PHE A 189 2.40 25.89 -5.41
C PHE A 189 1.66 27.20 -5.07
N LYS A 190 1.66 28.12 -6.04
CA LYS A 190 0.93 29.38 -5.98
C LYS A 190 -0.21 29.33 -6.99
N ALA A 191 -1.43 29.37 -6.52
CA ALA A 191 -2.60 29.44 -7.37
C ALA A 191 -2.58 30.72 -8.21
N ARG A 192 -2.82 30.58 -9.52
CA ARG A 192 -2.95 31.70 -10.46
C ARG A 192 -4.40 31.79 -10.92
N GLU A 193 -4.94 32.96 -10.86
CA GLU A 193 -6.27 33.27 -11.36
C GLU A 193 -6.28 33.27 -12.89
N TYR A 194 -7.34 32.69 -13.47
CA TYR A 194 -7.63 32.77 -14.87
C TYR A 194 -9.15 32.68 -15.09
N TRP A 195 -9.61 33.16 -16.24
CA TRP A 195 -11.02 33.21 -16.58
C TRP A 195 -11.28 32.46 -17.88
N THR A 196 -12.40 31.73 -17.93
CA THR A 196 -12.94 31.14 -19.16
C THR A 196 -14.19 31.85 -19.57
N ILE A 197 -14.44 31.91 -20.87
CA ILE A 197 -15.69 32.46 -21.40
C ILE A 197 -16.43 31.33 -22.12
N GLU A 198 -17.67 31.09 -21.71
CA GLU A 198 -18.56 30.10 -22.29
C GLU A 198 -19.83 30.77 -22.80
N ALA A 199 -20.30 30.34 -23.97
CA ALA A 199 -21.58 30.76 -24.54
C ALA A 199 -22.62 29.66 -24.30
N ASP A 200 -23.76 30.03 -23.76
CA ASP A 200 -24.94 29.18 -23.67
C ASP A 200 -25.78 29.35 -24.94
N CYS A 201 -25.79 28.30 -25.75
CA CYS A 201 -26.47 28.26 -27.02
C CYS A 201 -27.85 27.61 -26.90
N ALA A 202 -28.92 28.29 -27.32
CA ALA A 202 -30.32 27.84 -27.22
C ALA A 202 -30.79 27.28 -28.58
N HIS A 203 -30.17 26.16 -29.01
CA HIS A 203 -30.64 25.51 -30.25
C HIS A 203 -32.01 24.84 -30.00
N PRO A 204 -32.97 24.88 -30.98
CA PRO A 204 -34.30 24.33 -30.81
C PRO A 204 -34.36 22.87 -30.37
N ASP A 205 -33.44 22.01 -30.87
CA ASP A 205 -33.42 20.59 -30.53
C ASP A 205 -32.83 20.35 -29.15
N GLN A 206 -31.75 21.05 -28.78
CA GLN A 206 -31.05 20.88 -27.52
C GLN A 206 -30.09 22.06 -27.25
N GLY A 207 -30.21 22.71 -26.08
CA GLY A 207 -29.23 23.69 -25.63
C GLY A 207 -27.86 23.06 -25.37
N PHE A 208 -26.79 23.79 -25.64
CA PHE A 208 -25.42 23.35 -25.42
C PHE A 208 -24.51 24.54 -25.07
N LYS A 209 -23.35 24.23 -24.46
CA LYS A 209 -22.33 25.22 -24.15
C LYS A 209 -21.21 25.17 -25.18
N ALA A 210 -20.68 26.34 -25.55
CA ALA A 210 -19.53 26.50 -26.40
C ALA A 210 -18.45 27.34 -25.70
N ARG A 211 -17.20 26.95 -25.82
CA ARG A 211 -16.04 27.61 -25.18
C ARG A 211 -15.38 28.59 -26.16
N LEU A 212 -14.95 29.73 -25.66
CA LEU A 212 -14.18 30.70 -26.45
C LEU A 212 -12.83 30.09 -26.86
N MET A 213 -12.56 30.08 -28.18
CA MET A 213 -11.31 29.57 -28.75
C MET A 213 -10.46 30.68 -29.38
N ARG A 214 -11.11 31.76 -29.84
CA ARG A 214 -10.44 32.90 -30.42
C ARG A 214 -11.13 34.18 -30.02
N LEU A 215 -10.34 35.17 -29.61
CA LEU A 215 -10.82 36.50 -29.25
C LEU A 215 -10.13 37.55 -30.14
N ARG A 216 -10.92 38.33 -30.89
CA ARG A 216 -10.41 39.39 -31.74
C ARG A 216 -9.25 38.92 -32.68
N GLY A 217 -9.45 37.81 -33.35
CA GLY A 217 -8.50 37.22 -34.28
C GLY A 217 -7.35 36.41 -33.64
N LYS A 218 -7.14 36.52 -32.34
CA LYS A 218 -6.08 35.80 -31.61
C LYS A 218 -6.62 34.53 -30.98
N LYS A 219 -5.81 33.46 -30.99
CA LYS A 219 -6.12 32.24 -30.24
C LYS A 219 -6.22 32.60 -28.76
N PHE A 220 -7.29 32.16 -28.12
CA PHE A 220 -7.53 32.38 -26.70
C PHE A 220 -6.81 31.32 -25.86
N GLU A 221 -5.91 31.79 -25.01
CA GLU A 221 -5.10 30.90 -24.14
C GLU A 221 -5.57 31.04 -22.68
N GLN A 222 -5.23 30.08 -21.84
CA GLN A 222 -5.70 29.94 -20.44
C GLN A 222 -5.48 31.21 -19.59
N PHE A 223 -4.40 31.93 -19.81
CA PHE A 223 -4.01 33.10 -19.01
C PHE A 223 -4.16 34.45 -19.73
N ASP A 224 -4.95 34.49 -20.78
CA ASP A 224 -5.25 35.76 -21.48
C ASP A 224 -6.15 36.68 -20.65
N LEU A 225 -7.03 36.09 -19.82
CA LEU A 225 -7.86 36.82 -18.87
C LEU A 225 -7.51 36.39 -17.46
N THR A 226 -6.92 37.31 -16.69
CA THR A 226 -6.39 37.01 -15.35
C THR A 226 -7.07 37.79 -14.22
N ASN A 227 -8.13 38.55 -14.54
CA ASN A 227 -8.92 39.29 -13.57
C ASN A 227 -10.35 39.50 -14.05
N ALA A 228 -11.25 39.77 -13.11
CA ALA A 228 -12.68 39.96 -13.37
C ALA A 228 -12.97 41.12 -14.36
N ALA A 229 -12.27 42.25 -14.25
CA ALA A 229 -12.51 43.39 -15.11
C ALA A 229 -12.24 43.08 -16.59
N ALA A 230 -11.12 42.42 -16.89
CA ALA A 230 -10.79 42.00 -18.26
C ALA A 230 -11.78 40.96 -18.78
N ALA A 231 -12.15 39.98 -17.95
CA ALA A 231 -13.08 38.92 -18.31
C ALA A 231 -14.48 39.46 -18.61
N HIS A 232 -15.01 40.33 -17.75
CA HIS A 232 -16.31 40.95 -17.97
C HIS A 232 -16.31 41.90 -19.19
N ALA A 233 -15.23 42.67 -19.39
CA ALA A 233 -15.13 43.54 -20.59
C ALA A 233 -15.06 42.71 -21.88
N ALA A 234 -14.38 41.53 -21.87
CA ALA A 234 -14.36 40.62 -22.99
C ALA A 234 -15.75 40.00 -23.25
N ARG A 235 -16.43 39.53 -22.19
CA ARG A 235 -17.80 39.02 -22.25
C ARG A 235 -18.76 40.05 -22.86
N ASP A 236 -18.73 41.28 -22.35
CA ASP A 236 -19.64 42.33 -22.79
C ASP A 236 -19.37 42.72 -24.28
N ALA A 237 -18.11 42.75 -24.68
CA ALA A 237 -17.74 42.96 -26.09
C ALA A 237 -18.25 41.82 -26.99
N LEU A 238 -18.13 40.54 -26.53
CA LEU A 238 -18.64 39.38 -27.28
C LEU A 238 -20.18 39.41 -27.38
N LEU A 239 -20.89 39.73 -26.28
CA LEU A 239 -22.35 39.88 -26.33
C LEU A 239 -22.78 40.95 -27.32
N LYS A 240 -22.06 42.08 -27.33
CA LYS A 240 -22.34 43.15 -28.30
C LYS A 240 -22.07 42.73 -29.74
N SER A 241 -20.98 42.00 -30.04
CA SER A 241 -20.63 41.54 -31.37
C SER A 241 -21.53 40.43 -31.89
N ALA A 242 -21.94 39.50 -31.00
CA ALA A 242 -22.82 38.39 -31.31
C ALA A 242 -24.27 38.75 -31.66
N GLN A 243 -24.75 39.91 -31.18
CA GLN A 243 -26.11 40.38 -31.42
C GLN A 243 -27.22 39.35 -31.14
N GLY A 244 -27.08 38.59 -30.05
CA GLY A 244 -28.03 37.57 -29.60
C GLY A 244 -27.98 36.24 -30.36
N ARG A 245 -26.98 36.02 -31.23
CA ARG A 245 -26.83 34.79 -32.00
C ARG A 245 -25.36 34.51 -32.32
N LEU A 246 -25.06 33.26 -32.49
CA LEU A 246 -23.78 32.79 -33.03
C LEU A 246 -24.02 32.16 -34.40
N VAL A 247 -23.09 32.26 -35.31
CA VAL A 247 -23.23 31.68 -36.67
C VAL A 247 -22.29 30.48 -36.80
N VAL A 248 -22.82 29.36 -37.24
CA VAL A 248 -22.01 28.16 -37.48
C VAL A 248 -21.02 28.44 -38.63
N ALA A 249 -19.74 28.54 -38.28
CA ALA A 249 -18.67 28.80 -39.23
C ALA A 249 -18.08 27.51 -39.82
N ASN A 250 -18.04 26.46 -39.03
CA ASN A 250 -17.49 25.15 -39.40
C ASN A 250 -18.13 24.02 -38.60
N VAL A 251 -18.28 22.86 -39.23
CA VAL A 251 -18.72 21.62 -38.57
C VAL A 251 -17.76 20.51 -39.00
N GLU A 252 -17.04 19.98 -38.03
CA GLU A 252 -16.13 18.84 -38.24
C GLU A 252 -16.68 17.62 -37.49
N SER A 253 -16.85 16.52 -38.24
CA SER A 253 -17.20 15.21 -37.65
C SER A 253 -16.08 14.23 -37.90
N LYS A 254 -15.56 13.63 -36.86
CA LYS A 254 -14.41 12.73 -36.91
C LYS A 254 -14.68 11.45 -36.17
N GLU A 255 -14.65 10.34 -36.90
CA GLU A 255 -14.65 9.03 -36.26
C GLU A 255 -13.28 8.70 -35.66
N ARG A 256 -13.30 8.23 -34.43
CA ARG A 256 -12.12 7.78 -33.68
C ARG A 256 -12.33 6.36 -33.16
N LYS A 257 -11.42 5.46 -33.48
CA LYS A 257 -11.41 4.11 -32.95
C LYS A 257 -10.59 4.07 -31.65
N ARG A 258 -11.22 3.65 -30.58
CA ARG A 258 -10.57 3.41 -29.28
C ARG A 258 -10.28 1.91 -29.15
N ARG A 259 -9.01 1.58 -28.97
CA ARG A 259 -8.56 0.19 -28.81
C ARG A 259 -8.79 -0.29 -27.38
N PRO A 260 -9.13 -1.57 -27.20
CA PRO A 260 -9.16 -2.17 -25.86
C PRO A 260 -7.76 -2.18 -25.26
N ALA A 261 -7.71 -2.02 -23.96
CA ALA A 261 -6.47 -2.11 -23.21
C ALA A 261 -6.03 -3.58 -23.04
N PRO A 262 -4.72 -3.86 -22.85
CA PRO A 262 -4.22 -5.21 -22.63
C PRO A 262 -4.80 -5.85 -21.37
N PRO A 263 -4.76 -7.17 -21.25
CA PRO A 263 -5.06 -7.87 -20.01
C PRO A 263 -4.20 -7.34 -18.85
N PHE A 264 -4.59 -7.63 -17.61
CA PHE A 264 -3.91 -7.09 -16.46
C PHE A 264 -2.49 -7.63 -16.26
N THR A 265 -1.59 -6.71 -15.95
CA THR A 265 -0.38 -6.96 -15.19
C THR A 265 -0.66 -6.78 -13.69
N THR A 266 0.28 -7.14 -12.81
CA THR A 266 0.16 -6.86 -11.36
C THR A 266 -0.08 -5.37 -11.09
N SER A 267 0.68 -4.49 -11.74
CA SER A 267 0.57 -3.05 -11.56
C SER A 267 -0.80 -2.54 -11.99
N THR A 268 -1.26 -2.87 -13.19
CA THR A 268 -2.55 -2.41 -13.71
C THR A 268 -3.73 -2.99 -12.94
N LEU A 269 -3.63 -4.23 -12.44
CA LEU A 269 -4.63 -4.82 -11.55
C LEU A 269 -4.73 -4.06 -10.22
N GLN A 270 -3.61 -3.74 -9.60
CA GLN A 270 -3.58 -2.96 -8.36
C GLN A 270 -4.16 -1.56 -8.56
N GLN A 271 -3.83 -0.90 -9.66
CA GLN A 271 -4.36 0.42 -10.01
C GLN A 271 -5.88 0.40 -10.17
N GLU A 272 -6.41 -0.53 -10.99
CA GLU A 272 -7.84 -0.62 -11.26
C GLU A 272 -8.65 -1.09 -10.05
N ALA A 273 -8.12 -2.02 -9.25
CA ALA A 273 -8.75 -2.44 -8.01
C ALA A 273 -8.82 -1.29 -7.00
N ALA A 274 -7.79 -0.43 -6.93
CA ALA A 274 -7.81 0.74 -6.08
C ALA A 274 -8.81 1.80 -6.57
N ARG A 275 -8.89 2.05 -7.89
CA ARG A 275 -9.80 3.03 -8.49
C ARG A 275 -11.26 2.62 -8.42
N LYS A 276 -11.58 1.39 -8.81
CA LYS A 276 -12.95 0.89 -8.99
C LYS A 276 -13.54 0.23 -7.76
N LEU A 277 -12.72 -0.53 -7.03
CA LEU A 277 -13.16 -1.31 -5.89
C LEU A 277 -12.77 -0.69 -4.54
N GLY A 278 -11.87 0.29 -4.55
CA GLY A 278 -11.32 0.90 -3.34
C GLY A 278 -10.46 -0.07 -2.51
N PHE A 279 -9.90 -1.10 -3.15
CA PHE A 279 -9.01 -2.04 -2.50
C PHE A 279 -7.60 -1.48 -2.40
N SER A 280 -6.95 -1.68 -1.25
CA SER A 280 -5.51 -1.42 -1.16
C SER A 280 -4.72 -2.43 -1.99
N THR A 281 -3.50 -2.06 -2.39
CA THR A 281 -2.58 -2.94 -3.12
C THR A 281 -2.36 -4.27 -2.39
N SER A 282 -2.13 -4.22 -1.08
CA SER A 282 -1.96 -5.43 -0.25
C SER A 282 -3.22 -6.30 -0.21
N ARG A 283 -4.41 -5.68 -0.11
CA ARG A 283 -5.70 -6.39 -0.13
C ARG A 283 -5.93 -7.04 -1.49
N THR A 284 -5.69 -6.32 -2.58
CA THR A 284 -5.79 -6.83 -3.95
C THR A 284 -4.94 -8.07 -4.15
N MET A 285 -3.66 -8.01 -3.75
CA MET A 285 -2.75 -9.16 -3.90
C MET A 285 -3.15 -10.36 -3.04
N LYS A 286 -3.65 -10.12 -1.83
CA LYS A 286 -4.14 -11.20 -0.96
C LYS A 286 -5.36 -11.92 -1.55
N ILE A 287 -6.29 -11.18 -2.14
CA ILE A 287 -7.48 -11.74 -2.78
C ILE A 287 -7.08 -12.48 -4.06
N ALA A 288 -6.22 -11.88 -4.89
CA ALA A 288 -5.70 -12.49 -6.11
C ALA A 288 -4.96 -13.81 -5.82
N GLN A 289 -4.14 -13.86 -4.75
CA GLN A 289 -3.49 -15.08 -4.29
C GLN A 289 -4.51 -16.18 -3.98
N GLY A 290 -5.61 -15.85 -3.29
CA GLY A 290 -6.66 -16.81 -2.99
C GLY A 290 -7.40 -17.31 -4.23
N LEU A 291 -7.62 -16.45 -5.23
CA LEU A 291 -8.22 -16.83 -6.51
C LEU A 291 -7.28 -17.74 -7.33
N TYR A 292 -5.99 -17.49 -7.30
CA TYR A 292 -4.97 -18.30 -7.96
C TYR A 292 -4.81 -19.68 -7.30
N GLU A 293 -4.71 -19.73 -5.97
CA GLU A 293 -4.47 -20.97 -5.21
C GLU A 293 -5.65 -21.95 -5.25
N GLY A 294 -6.85 -21.43 -5.49
CA GLY A 294 -8.05 -22.22 -5.75
C GLY A 294 -9.23 -21.93 -4.83
N VAL A 295 -10.38 -21.97 -5.44
CA VAL A 295 -11.71 -21.83 -4.82
C VAL A 295 -12.52 -23.08 -5.09
N ALA A 296 -13.34 -23.51 -4.12
CA ALA A 296 -14.21 -24.64 -4.30
C ALA A 296 -15.42 -24.25 -5.14
N LEU A 297 -15.59 -24.91 -6.29
CA LEU A 297 -16.68 -24.71 -7.24
C LEU A 297 -17.65 -25.92 -7.26
N GLY A 298 -18.15 -26.33 -6.10
CA GLY A 298 -19.08 -27.43 -6.01
C GLY A 298 -18.51 -28.74 -6.59
N ASP A 299 -19.20 -29.30 -7.59
CA ASP A 299 -18.84 -30.59 -8.22
C ASP A 299 -17.52 -30.56 -8.99
N GLU A 300 -17.11 -29.39 -9.49
CA GLU A 300 -15.79 -29.24 -10.12
C GLU A 300 -14.63 -29.35 -9.12
N GLY A 301 -14.94 -29.29 -7.82
CA GLY A 301 -13.96 -29.32 -6.75
C GLY A 301 -13.27 -27.97 -6.52
N VAL A 302 -11.98 -28.00 -6.17
CA VAL A 302 -11.19 -26.78 -5.94
C VAL A 302 -10.40 -26.46 -7.20
N VAL A 303 -10.58 -25.28 -7.75
CA VAL A 303 -9.94 -24.84 -9.01
C VAL A 303 -9.31 -23.45 -8.82
N GLY A 304 -8.12 -23.25 -9.36
CA GLY A 304 -7.53 -21.91 -9.48
C GLY A 304 -8.30 -21.12 -10.52
N LEU A 305 -8.80 -19.95 -10.15
CA LEU A 305 -9.69 -19.15 -11.00
C LEU A 305 -8.96 -18.15 -11.88
N ILE A 306 -7.73 -17.80 -11.55
CA ILE A 306 -6.91 -16.86 -12.32
C ILE A 306 -5.52 -17.44 -12.55
N THR A 307 -4.83 -16.91 -13.56
CA THR A 307 -3.40 -17.14 -13.77
C THR A 307 -2.56 -16.47 -12.67
N TYR A 308 -1.27 -16.78 -12.65
CA TYR A 308 -0.36 -16.23 -11.66
C TYR A 308 -0.38 -14.70 -11.62
N MET A 309 -0.65 -14.15 -10.44
CA MET A 309 -0.94 -12.73 -10.27
C MET A 309 0.27 -11.81 -10.14
N ARG A 310 1.50 -12.35 -10.05
CA ARG A 310 2.73 -11.55 -10.04
C ARG A 310 3.39 -11.61 -11.41
N THR A 311 2.93 -10.78 -12.31
CA THR A 311 3.41 -10.73 -13.70
C THR A 311 3.42 -9.30 -14.23
N ASP A 312 4.37 -8.99 -15.07
CA ASP A 312 4.45 -7.79 -15.89
C ASP A 312 4.11 -8.07 -17.37
N ALA A 313 3.80 -9.34 -17.70
CA ALA A 313 3.41 -9.74 -19.02
C ALA A 313 1.96 -9.34 -19.35
N VAL A 314 1.73 -8.99 -20.60
CA VAL A 314 0.41 -8.69 -21.19
C VAL A 314 0.00 -9.71 -22.25
N SER A 315 0.82 -10.74 -22.49
CA SER A 315 0.54 -11.80 -23.47
C SER A 315 -0.49 -12.78 -22.91
N LEU A 316 -1.26 -13.38 -23.83
CA LEU A 316 -2.19 -14.47 -23.54
C LEU A 316 -1.77 -15.71 -24.34
N SER A 317 -2.00 -16.90 -23.80
CA SER A 317 -1.83 -18.14 -24.52
C SER A 317 -2.85 -18.25 -25.67
N MET A 318 -2.50 -19.03 -26.71
CA MET A 318 -3.42 -19.23 -27.85
C MET A 318 -4.71 -19.93 -27.45
N ASP A 319 -4.65 -20.84 -26.49
CA ASP A 319 -5.82 -21.52 -25.93
C ASP A 319 -6.75 -20.52 -25.24
N ALA A 320 -6.20 -19.61 -24.41
CA ALA A 320 -6.97 -18.57 -23.76
C ALA A 320 -7.60 -17.59 -24.76
N ILE A 321 -6.86 -17.18 -25.79
CA ILE A 321 -7.40 -16.34 -26.86
C ILE A 321 -8.55 -17.06 -27.58
N GLY A 322 -8.40 -18.33 -27.88
CA GLY A 322 -9.44 -19.15 -28.51
C GLY A 322 -10.72 -19.20 -27.68
N GLU A 323 -10.59 -19.50 -26.38
CA GLU A 323 -11.73 -19.58 -25.45
C GLU A 323 -12.41 -18.22 -25.24
N LEU A 324 -11.64 -17.14 -25.07
CA LEU A 324 -12.16 -15.78 -24.98
C LEU A 324 -12.96 -15.39 -26.22
N ARG A 325 -12.43 -15.68 -27.41
CA ARG A 325 -13.10 -15.37 -28.67
C ARG A 325 -14.37 -16.19 -28.87
N GLN A 326 -14.35 -17.45 -28.46
CA GLN A 326 -15.57 -18.29 -28.44
C GLN A 326 -16.64 -17.69 -27.53
N LEU A 327 -16.27 -17.32 -26.30
CA LEU A 327 -17.17 -16.68 -25.34
C LEU A 327 -17.74 -15.37 -25.90
N ILE A 328 -16.90 -14.51 -26.50
CA ILE A 328 -17.34 -13.24 -27.06
C ILE A 328 -18.36 -13.46 -28.17
N GLY A 329 -18.13 -14.44 -29.03
CA GLY A 329 -19.07 -14.79 -30.09
C GLY A 329 -20.41 -15.27 -29.55
N GLN A 330 -20.40 -16.04 -28.47
CA GLN A 330 -21.60 -16.57 -27.82
C GLN A 330 -22.39 -15.50 -27.04
N ASP A 331 -21.71 -14.69 -26.22
CA ASP A 331 -22.38 -13.80 -25.27
C ASP A 331 -22.65 -12.41 -25.85
N PHE A 332 -21.83 -11.92 -26.80
CA PHE A 332 -21.89 -10.57 -27.36
C PHE A 332 -22.14 -10.54 -28.88
N GLY A 333 -22.15 -11.72 -29.51
CA GLY A 333 -22.41 -11.87 -30.96
C GLY A 333 -21.19 -11.64 -31.84
N ALA A 334 -21.30 -12.02 -33.09
CA ALA A 334 -20.20 -12.00 -34.07
C ALA A 334 -19.64 -10.60 -34.35
N ARG A 335 -20.45 -9.54 -34.20
CA ARG A 335 -20.01 -8.14 -34.41
C ARG A 335 -19.03 -7.66 -33.34
N ALA A 336 -19.09 -8.27 -32.14
CA ALA A 336 -18.17 -7.92 -31.04
C ALA A 336 -16.76 -8.53 -31.21
N LEU A 337 -16.58 -9.43 -32.20
CA LEU A 337 -15.33 -10.08 -32.53
C LEU A 337 -14.59 -9.33 -33.64
N PRO A 338 -13.32 -8.92 -33.41
CA PRO A 338 -12.45 -8.48 -34.52
C PRO A 338 -12.08 -9.67 -35.39
N ALA A 339 -11.79 -9.43 -36.68
CA ALA A 339 -11.39 -10.45 -37.65
C ALA A 339 -10.16 -11.23 -37.11
N GLU A 340 -9.16 -10.51 -36.66
CA GLU A 340 -7.93 -11.06 -36.10
C GLU A 340 -7.90 -10.90 -34.58
N PRO A 341 -7.26 -11.85 -33.84
CA PRO A 341 -7.01 -11.69 -32.42
C PRO A 341 -6.16 -10.46 -32.10
N HIS A 342 -6.39 -9.85 -30.94
CA HIS A 342 -5.52 -8.80 -30.46
C HIS A 342 -4.30 -9.38 -29.75
N PHE A 343 -3.11 -9.09 -30.28
CA PHE A 343 -1.85 -9.41 -29.65
C PHE A 343 -1.26 -8.16 -29.00
N TYR A 344 -0.87 -8.30 -27.73
CA TYR A 344 -0.23 -7.24 -26.95
C TYR A 344 1.24 -7.57 -26.73
N ARG A 345 2.10 -6.56 -26.91
CA ARG A 345 3.54 -6.71 -26.69
C ARG A 345 3.92 -6.08 -25.37
N ASN A 346 4.77 -6.76 -24.63
CA ASN A 346 5.35 -6.24 -23.42
C ASN A 346 6.18 -4.98 -23.73
N LYS A 347 5.95 -3.90 -22.97
CA LYS A 347 6.74 -2.67 -23.10
C LYS A 347 8.09 -2.80 -22.38
N SER A 348 8.14 -3.59 -21.34
CA SER A 348 9.35 -3.86 -20.56
C SER A 348 10.21 -4.87 -21.29
N LYS A 349 11.51 -4.58 -21.45
CA LYS A 349 12.51 -5.55 -21.93
C LYS A 349 12.69 -6.71 -20.97
N ASN A 350 12.22 -6.55 -19.74
CA ASN A 350 12.42 -7.43 -18.60
C ASN A 350 11.20 -8.32 -18.31
N ALA A 351 10.14 -8.26 -19.13
CA ALA A 351 9.05 -9.21 -19.02
C ALA A 351 9.60 -10.60 -19.27
N GLN A 352 9.62 -11.42 -18.23
CA GLN A 352 10.05 -12.82 -18.35
C GLN A 352 9.19 -13.49 -19.42
N GLU A 353 9.78 -13.95 -20.49
CA GLU A 353 9.09 -14.47 -21.69
C GLU A 353 8.10 -15.61 -21.38
N ALA A 354 8.27 -16.28 -20.23
CA ALA A 354 7.43 -17.39 -19.81
C ALA A 354 6.17 -16.98 -19.04
N HIS A 355 5.97 -15.68 -18.74
CA HIS A 355 4.83 -15.22 -17.96
C HIS A 355 3.66 -14.85 -18.88
N GLU A 356 2.46 -15.20 -18.44
CA GLU A 356 1.19 -14.81 -19.01
C GLU A 356 0.56 -13.66 -18.21
N ALA A 357 -0.32 -12.88 -18.85
CA ALA A 357 -1.10 -11.85 -18.18
C ALA A 357 -2.06 -12.45 -17.14
N ILE A 358 -2.56 -11.62 -16.23
CA ILE A 358 -3.58 -12.03 -15.26
C ILE A 358 -4.92 -12.13 -16.00
N ARG A 359 -5.44 -13.35 -16.09
CA ARG A 359 -6.72 -13.69 -16.72
C ARG A 359 -7.45 -14.77 -15.96
N PRO A 360 -8.74 -15.01 -16.22
CA PRO A 360 -9.42 -16.23 -15.78
C PRO A 360 -8.72 -17.47 -16.35
N THR A 361 -8.65 -18.56 -15.58
CA THR A 361 -8.16 -19.86 -16.07
C THR A 361 -9.12 -20.48 -17.09
N SER A 362 -10.42 -20.18 -16.97
CA SER A 362 -11.42 -20.39 -17.99
C SER A 362 -12.32 -19.17 -18.10
N ALA A 363 -12.49 -18.64 -19.30
CA ALA A 363 -13.40 -17.54 -19.59
C ALA A 363 -14.88 -17.96 -19.39
N LEU A 364 -15.17 -19.26 -19.48
CA LEU A 364 -16.49 -19.82 -19.29
C LEU A 364 -16.97 -19.82 -17.84
N HIS A 365 -16.07 -19.66 -16.87
CA HIS A 365 -16.43 -19.35 -15.49
C HIS A 365 -16.89 -17.88 -15.38
N ARG A 366 -18.06 -17.60 -15.93
CA ARG A 366 -18.60 -16.23 -15.90
C ARG A 366 -18.82 -15.77 -14.44
N PRO A 367 -18.53 -14.52 -14.10
CA PRO A 367 -18.70 -14.00 -12.74
C PRO A 367 -20.09 -14.25 -12.14
N ARG A 368 -21.14 -14.17 -12.97
CA ARG A 368 -22.54 -14.44 -12.55
C ARG A 368 -22.78 -15.89 -12.17
N ASP A 369 -22.13 -16.83 -12.88
CA ASP A 369 -22.40 -18.28 -12.73
C ASP A 369 -21.71 -18.83 -11.49
N ILE A 370 -20.54 -18.29 -11.12
CA ILE A 370 -19.75 -18.72 -9.96
C ILE A 370 -19.87 -17.81 -8.75
N ALA A 371 -20.71 -16.77 -8.80
CA ALA A 371 -20.84 -15.76 -7.75
C ALA A 371 -21.13 -16.35 -6.35
N HIS A 372 -21.90 -17.41 -6.28
CA HIS A 372 -22.33 -18.06 -5.03
C HIS A 372 -21.22 -18.88 -4.35
N TYR A 373 -20.11 -19.16 -5.07
CA TYR A 373 -18.91 -19.82 -4.50
C TYR A 373 -17.88 -18.81 -3.98
N LEU A 374 -18.04 -17.53 -4.31
CA LEU A 374 -17.08 -16.47 -4.00
C LEU A 374 -17.59 -15.60 -2.85
N ASN A 375 -16.68 -15.17 -1.97
CA ASN A 375 -17.01 -14.05 -1.10
C ASN A 375 -17.08 -12.75 -1.91
N ASP A 376 -17.66 -11.70 -1.32
CA ASP A 376 -17.91 -10.42 -2.02
C ASP A 376 -16.62 -9.78 -2.59
N GLU A 377 -15.51 -9.86 -1.88
CA GLU A 377 -14.22 -9.32 -2.34
C GLU A 377 -13.65 -10.14 -3.50
N GLN A 378 -13.70 -11.47 -3.40
CA GLN A 378 -13.26 -12.36 -4.47
C GLN A 378 -14.12 -12.19 -5.72
N ARG A 379 -15.44 -12.08 -5.57
CA ARG A 379 -16.37 -11.84 -6.67
C ARG A 379 -16.04 -10.55 -7.41
N LYS A 380 -15.87 -9.43 -6.68
CA LYS A 380 -15.55 -8.12 -7.27
C LYS A 380 -14.21 -8.13 -8.02
N LEU A 381 -13.18 -8.72 -7.43
CA LEU A 381 -11.86 -8.76 -8.07
C LEU A 381 -11.85 -9.71 -9.27
N TYR A 382 -12.48 -10.87 -9.15
CA TYR A 382 -12.60 -11.84 -10.24
C TYR A 382 -13.38 -11.23 -11.43
N GLU A 383 -14.50 -10.57 -11.17
CA GLU A 383 -15.28 -9.87 -12.18
C GLU A 383 -14.47 -8.78 -12.90
N LEU A 384 -13.66 -8.03 -12.18
CA LEU A 384 -12.76 -7.02 -12.74
C LEU A 384 -11.74 -7.66 -13.71
N ILE A 385 -11.12 -8.77 -13.28
CA ILE A 385 -10.14 -9.51 -14.08
C ILE A 385 -10.80 -10.12 -15.33
N TRP A 386 -11.95 -10.76 -15.15
CA TRP A 386 -12.71 -11.39 -16.23
C TRP A 386 -13.12 -10.36 -17.30
N LYS A 387 -13.73 -9.25 -16.88
CA LYS A 387 -14.15 -8.17 -17.78
C LYS A 387 -12.98 -7.61 -18.59
N ARG A 388 -11.84 -7.39 -17.96
CA ARG A 388 -10.64 -6.87 -18.64
C ARG A 388 -10.10 -7.88 -19.66
N ALA A 389 -10.03 -9.15 -19.30
CA ALA A 389 -9.57 -10.20 -20.22
C ALA A 389 -10.49 -10.35 -21.43
N VAL A 390 -11.81 -10.38 -21.22
CA VAL A 390 -12.80 -10.44 -22.31
C VAL A 390 -12.70 -9.20 -23.20
N ALA A 391 -12.73 -8.01 -22.62
CA ALA A 391 -12.65 -6.74 -23.34
C ALA A 391 -11.39 -6.63 -24.20
N SER A 392 -10.27 -7.23 -23.73
CA SER A 392 -9.00 -7.20 -24.47
C SER A 392 -9.07 -7.90 -25.83
N GLN A 393 -10.00 -8.83 -26.04
CA GLN A 393 -10.18 -9.57 -27.29
C GLN A 393 -11.41 -9.13 -28.07
N MET A 394 -12.11 -8.06 -27.65
CA MET A 394 -13.28 -7.52 -28.32
C MET A 394 -12.94 -6.47 -29.38
N GLN A 395 -13.91 -6.17 -30.22
CA GLN A 395 -13.83 -5.13 -31.25
C GLN A 395 -13.56 -3.74 -30.65
N HIS A 396 -12.88 -2.88 -31.39
CA HIS A 396 -12.65 -1.48 -31.03
C HIS A 396 -13.96 -0.76 -30.79
N ALA A 397 -13.98 0.16 -29.84
CA ALA A 397 -15.08 1.11 -29.74
C ALA A 397 -14.92 2.18 -30.82
N THR A 398 -16.00 2.52 -31.51
CA THR A 398 -16.05 3.61 -32.45
C THR A 398 -16.77 4.80 -31.83
N LEU A 399 -16.05 5.90 -31.72
CA LEU A 399 -16.54 7.18 -31.20
C LEU A 399 -16.64 8.16 -32.34
N ASN A 400 -17.69 8.96 -32.36
CA ASN A 400 -17.80 10.10 -33.26
C ASN A 400 -17.71 11.40 -32.47
N THR A 401 -16.67 12.19 -32.73
CA THR A 401 -16.49 13.51 -32.15
C THR A 401 -16.94 14.55 -33.15
N VAL A 402 -17.96 15.30 -32.79
CA VAL A 402 -18.45 16.45 -33.57
C VAL A 402 -17.94 17.72 -32.89
N SER A 403 -17.28 18.57 -33.67
CA SER A 403 -16.83 19.90 -33.21
C SER A 403 -17.47 20.96 -34.14
N VAL A 404 -18.06 21.95 -33.52
CA VAL A 404 -18.74 23.05 -34.20
C VAL A 404 -18.06 24.35 -33.81
N ASP A 405 -17.58 25.08 -34.81
CA ASP A 405 -17.05 26.43 -34.64
C ASP A 405 -18.16 27.45 -34.87
N LEU A 406 -18.34 28.34 -33.95
CA LEU A 406 -19.42 29.31 -33.87
C LEU A 406 -18.81 30.71 -33.91
N ASP A 407 -19.09 31.50 -34.93
CA ASP A 407 -18.66 32.87 -35.05
C ASP A 407 -19.56 33.80 -34.22
N ALA A 408 -18.92 34.58 -33.32
CA ALA A 408 -19.56 35.59 -32.51
C ALA A 408 -19.43 37.00 -33.07
N GLY A 409 -18.89 37.13 -34.30
CA GLY A 409 -18.51 38.42 -34.88
C GLY A 409 -17.22 38.99 -34.28
N GLY A 410 -16.69 40.05 -34.88
CA GLY A 410 -15.46 40.70 -34.40
C GLY A 410 -14.25 39.77 -34.33
N GLU A 411 -14.16 38.83 -35.31
CA GLU A 411 -13.10 37.81 -35.38
C GLU A 411 -12.99 36.93 -34.12
N SER A 412 -14.12 36.77 -33.42
CA SER A 412 -14.17 35.96 -32.22
C SER A 412 -14.94 34.67 -32.46
N MET A 413 -14.40 33.53 -31.95
CA MET A 413 -14.90 32.21 -32.26
C MET A 413 -15.08 31.40 -31.00
N PHE A 414 -16.25 30.76 -30.89
CA PHE A 414 -16.51 29.72 -29.90
C PHE A 414 -16.42 28.34 -30.53
N ARG A 415 -16.19 27.32 -29.72
CA ARG A 415 -16.24 25.91 -30.13
C ARG A 415 -17.06 25.10 -29.16
N ALA A 416 -18.02 24.37 -29.68
CA ALA A 416 -18.70 23.29 -28.99
C ALA A 416 -18.15 21.95 -29.50
N SER A 417 -17.91 21.01 -28.58
CA SER A 417 -17.53 19.64 -28.93
C SER A 417 -18.42 18.66 -28.17
N GLY A 418 -18.72 17.55 -28.84
CA GLY A 418 -19.45 16.44 -28.26
C GLY A 418 -18.98 15.13 -28.85
N THR A 419 -18.82 14.10 -28.02
CA THR A 419 -18.39 12.78 -28.43
C THR A 419 -19.49 11.77 -28.13
N THR A 420 -19.93 11.05 -29.15
CA THR A 420 -20.95 10.01 -29.02
C THR A 420 -20.36 8.65 -29.36
N VAL A 421 -20.81 7.62 -28.64
CA VAL A 421 -20.44 6.23 -28.93
C VAL A 421 -21.32 5.74 -30.06
N VAL A 422 -20.69 5.47 -31.23
CA VAL A 422 -21.35 4.90 -32.41
C VAL A 422 -21.46 3.38 -32.28
N ASP A 423 -20.36 2.75 -31.93
CA ASP A 423 -20.28 1.34 -31.61
C ASP A 423 -19.51 1.17 -30.29
N PRO A 424 -20.12 0.64 -29.25
CA PRO A 424 -19.47 0.49 -27.96
C PRO A 424 -18.28 -0.49 -28.01
N GLY A 425 -18.30 -1.48 -28.91
CA GLY A 425 -17.24 -2.49 -28.94
C GLY A 425 -16.93 -3.04 -27.55
N PHE A 426 -15.65 -3.00 -27.14
CA PHE A 426 -15.21 -3.47 -25.83
C PHE A 426 -15.76 -2.64 -24.63
N LEU A 427 -16.18 -1.39 -24.85
CA LEU A 427 -16.76 -0.54 -23.80
C LEU A 427 -18.09 -1.11 -23.24
N ALA A 428 -18.75 -1.99 -24.00
CA ALA A 428 -19.93 -2.70 -23.51
C ALA A 428 -19.61 -3.60 -22.29
N VAL A 429 -18.36 -4.00 -22.11
CA VAL A 429 -17.91 -4.90 -21.02
C VAL A 429 -17.03 -4.19 -20.01
N TYR A 430 -16.11 -3.35 -20.49
CA TYR A 430 -15.08 -2.79 -19.64
C TYR A 430 -14.63 -1.39 -20.09
N GLU A 431 -14.59 -0.50 -19.14
CA GLU A 431 -13.96 0.82 -19.27
C GLU A 431 -12.91 1.00 -18.18
N GLU A 432 -11.75 1.58 -18.52
CA GLU A 432 -10.69 1.83 -17.54
C GLU A 432 -11.06 2.93 -16.55
N GLY A 433 -10.67 2.73 -15.27
CA GLY A 433 -10.75 3.77 -14.27
C GLY A 433 -9.70 4.88 -14.51
N ARG A 434 -10.04 6.12 -14.17
CA ARG A 434 -9.15 7.28 -14.31
C ARG A 434 -8.91 7.94 -12.97
N ASP A 435 -7.69 8.44 -12.74
CA ASP A 435 -7.33 9.16 -11.51
C ASP A 435 -7.88 10.60 -11.49
N ALA A 436 -8.07 11.19 -12.68
CA ALA A 436 -8.64 12.51 -12.89
C ALA A 436 -9.39 12.54 -14.24
N LYS A 437 -10.44 13.33 -14.33
CA LYS A 437 -11.11 13.62 -15.60
C LYS A 437 -10.27 14.62 -16.40
N ASN A 438 -10.08 14.38 -17.66
CA ASN A 438 -9.46 15.32 -18.60
C ASN A 438 -10.54 16.16 -19.29
N ALA A 439 -10.15 17.25 -19.95
CA ALA A 439 -11.10 18.10 -20.70
C ALA A 439 -11.85 17.32 -21.80
N GLU A 440 -11.20 16.30 -22.42
CA GLU A 440 -11.84 15.40 -23.39
C GLU A 440 -12.97 14.56 -22.76
N ASP A 441 -12.90 14.30 -21.45
CA ASP A 441 -13.92 13.52 -20.73
C ASP A 441 -15.19 14.35 -20.43
N GLU A 442 -15.11 15.68 -20.45
CA GLU A 442 -16.27 16.55 -20.29
C GLU A 442 -17.15 16.54 -21.55
N ASP A 443 -16.57 16.26 -22.71
CA ASP A 443 -17.27 16.14 -23.99
C ASP A 443 -17.73 14.69 -24.26
N GLU A 444 -17.27 13.70 -23.49
CA GLU A 444 -17.65 12.29 -23.63
C GLU A 444 -19.11 12.10 -23.17
N GLY A 445 -19.94 11.57 -24.08
CA GLY A 445 -21.38 11.40 -23.85
C GLY A 445 -22.23 12.65 -24.15
N ARG A 446 -21.63 13.81 -24.45
CA ARG A 446 -22.36 15.01 -24.88
C ARG A 446 -22.74 14.86 -26.36
N LYS A 447 -24.01 14.88 -26.63
CA LYS A 447 -24.54 14.94 -28.02
C LYS A 447 -24.80 16.38 -28.39
N LEU A 448 -24.24 16.83 -29.50
CA LEU A 448 -24.60 18.12 -30.10
C LEU A 448 -25.77 17.97 -31.08
N PRO A 449 -26.66 18.99 -31.21
CA PRO A 449 -27.68 19.02 -32.23
C PRO A 449 -27.02 19.03 -33.64
N GLN A 450 -27.74 18.59 -34.63
CA GLN A 450 -27.28 18.69 -36.01
C GLN A 450 -27.36 20.14 -36.49
N MET A 451 -26.21 20.69 -36.87
CA MET A 451 -26.09 22.08 -37.30
C MET A 451 -25.44 22.14 -38.70
N LYS A 452 -25.83 23.15 -39.46
CA LYS A 452 -25.29 23.40 -40.79
C LYS A 452 -24.45 24.66 -40.79
N ILE A 453 -23.43 24.69 -41.66
CA ILE A 453 -22.62 25.91 -41.89
C ILE A 453 -23.53 27.04 -42.35
N GLY A 454 -23.37 28.22 -41.72
CA GLY A 454 -24.20 29.39 -41.97
C GLY A 454 -25.48 29.47 -41.09
N GLU A 455 -25.79 28.44 -40.35
CA GLU A 455 -26.94 28.42 -39.42
C GLU A 455 -26.74 29.39 -38.27
N ALA A 456 -27.79 30.15 -37.95
CA ALA A 456 -27.79 31.07 -36.80
C ALA A 456 -28.30 30.34 -35.55
N VAL A 457 -27.50 30.20 -34.55
CA VAL A 457 -27.82 29.59 -33.23
C VAL A 457 -28.14 30.69 -32.25
N PRO A 458 -29.34 30.73 -31.66
CA PRO A 458 -29.68 31.72 -30.65
C PRO A 458 -28.76 31.63 -29.44
N LEU A 459 -28.27 32.79 -28.99
CA LEU A 459 -27.39 32.91 -27.86
C LEU A 459 -28.24 33.27 -26.62
N ALA A 460 -28.24 32.41 -25.59
CA ALA A 460 -28.96 32.67 -24.34
C ALA A 460 -28.14 33.55 -23.41
N ALA A 461 -26.87 33.26 -23.24
CA ALA A 461 -25.94 33.99 -22.40
C ALA A 461 -24.49 33.80 -22.80
N ILE A 462 -23.62 34.70 -22.42
CA ILE A 462 -22.18 34.48 -22.34
C ILE A 462 -21.77 34.62 -20.87
N GLU A 463 -21.17 33.57 -20.33
CA GLU A 463 -20.71 33.53 -18.94
C GLU A 463 -19.18 33.69 -18.90
N ALA A 464 -18.69 34.39 -17.89
CA ALA A 464 -17.29 34.51 -17.59
C ALA A 464 -17.04 33.87 -16.22
N ASP A 465 -16.36 32.75 -16.21
CA ASP A 465 -16.14 31.93 -15.00
C ASP A 465 -14.72 32.09 -14.48
N GLN A 466 -14.61 32.39 -13.19
CA GLN A 466 -13.36 32.51 -12.48
C GLN A 466 -12.81 31.14 -12.11
N HIS A 467 -11.53 30.93 -12.35
CA HIS A 467 -10.81 29.73 -12.00
C HIS A 467 -9.46 30.07 -11.38
N PHE A 468 -8.96 29.12 -10.60
CA PHE A 468 -7.59 29.14 -10.09
C PHE A 468 -6.91 27.86 -10.51
N THR A 469 -5.62 27.94 -10.83
CA THR A 469 -4.81 26.73 -11.03
C THR A 469 -4.75 25.93 -9.73
N GLU A 470 -4.78 24.60 -9.85
CA GLU A 470 -4.70 23.68 -8.72
C GLU A 470 -3.31 23.04 -8.64
N PRO A 471 -2.80 22.74 -7.43
CA PRO A 471 -1.55 22.00 -7.30
C PRO A 471 -1.69 20.57 -7.85
N PRO A 472 -0.57 19.89 -8.17
CA PRO A 472 -0.63 18.49 -8.57
C PRO A 472 -1.26 17.66 -7.43
N PRO A 473 -2.09 16.66 -7.74
CA PRO A 473 -2.73 15.84 -6.71
C PRO A 473 -1.71 14.98 -5.98
N ARG A 474 -1.92 14.78 -4.67
CA ARG A 474 -1.18 13.78 -3.90
C ARG A 474 -1.35 12.40 -4.49
N TYR A 475 -0.34 11.56 -4.36
CA TYR A 475 -0.42 10.17 -4.80
C TYR A 475 -1.52 9.40 -4.05
N SER A 476 -2.32 8.65 -4.80
CA SER A 476 -3.11 7.53 -4.30
C SER A 476 -2.29 6.23 -4.40
N GLU A 477 -2.79 5.11 -3.85
CA GLU A 477 -2.13 3.82 -4.09
C GLU A 477 -2.02 3.51 -5.58
N ALA A 478 -3.05 3.79 -6.36
CA ALA A 478 -3.05 3.58 -7.81
C ALA A 478 -2.01 4.44 -8.53
N SER A 479 -2.00 5.74 -8.26
CA SER A 479 -1.07 6.65 -8.94
C SER A 479 0.38 6.49 -8.48
N LEU A 480 0.61 6.02 -7.23
CA LEU A 480 1.94 5.70 -6.75
C LEU A 480 2.49 4.43 -7.42
N VAL A 481 1.68 3.35 -7.51
CA VAL A 481 2.06 2.13 -8.22
C VAL A 481 2.37 2.42 -9.69
N LYS A 482 1.53 3.25 -10.34
CA LYS A 482 1.78 3.69 -11.71
C LYS A 482 3.10 4.44 -11.84
N ALA A 483 3.39 5.38 -10.94
CA ALA A 483 4.64 6.13 -10.94
C ALA A 483 5.86 5.23 -10.70
N LEU A 484 5.79 4.30 -9.74
CA LEU A 484 6.85 3.33 -9.49
C LEU A 484 7.14 2.48 -10.72
N GLU A 485 6.10 2.01 -11.43
CA GLU A 485 6.25 1.26 -12.69
C GLU A 485 6.87 2.13 -13.79
N GLU A 486 6.39 3.37 -13.97
CA GLU A 486 6.91 4.31 -14.99
C GLU A 486 8.38 4.67 -14.75
N TYR A 487 8.81 4.77 -13.51
CA TYR A 487 10.23 4.99 -13.14
C TYR A 487 11.05 3.71 -13.06
N GLY A 488 10.48 2.53 -13.24
CA GLY A 488 11.17 1.25 -13.14
C GLY A 488 11.57 0.85 -11.70
N ILE A 489 10.97 1.47 -10.69
CA ILE A 489 11.26 1.26 -9.28
C ILE A 489 10.39 0.15 -8.71
N GLY A 490 11.01 -0.93 -8.24
CA GLY A 490 10.30 -2.12 -7.78
C GLY A 490 9.88 -3.04 -8.92
N ARG A 491 9.20 -4.13 -8.58
CA ARG A 491 8.72 -5.16 -9.50
C ARG A 491 7.37 -5.68 -9.01
N PRO A 492 6.64 -6.51 -9.77
CA PRO A 492 5.33 -7.05 -9.37
C PRO A 492 5.26 -7.62 -7.97
N SER A 493 6.33 -8.24 -7.47
CA SER A 493 6.41 -8.80 -6.13
C SER A 493 6.57 -7.75 -5.02
N THR A 494 6.96 -6.51 -5.32
CA THR A 494 7.38 -5.52 -4.32
C THR A 494 6.47 -4.31 -4.17
N TYR A 495 5.64 -3.94 -5.14
CA TYR A 495 4.80 -2.73 -5.05
C TYR A 495 3.96 -2.67 -3.77
N ALA A 496 3.22 -3.74 -3.47
CA ALA A 496 2.38 -3.80 -2.28
C ALA A 496 3.21 -3.74 -0.98
N SER A 497 4.38 -4.39 -0.94
CA SER A 497 5.25 -4.40 0.23
C SER A 497 5.92 -3.04 0.48
N ILE A 498 6.30 -2.31 -0.56
CA ILE A 498 6.84 -0.94 -0.46
C ILE A 498 5.83 -0.05 0.26
N ILE A 499 4.60 0.00 -0.26
CA ILE A 499 3.52 0.83 0.31
C ILE A 499 3.25 0.42 1.77
N GLN A 500 3.15 -0.88 2.04
CA GLN A 500 2.89 -1.37 3.39
C GLN A 500 4.00 -1.01 4.37
N VAL A 501 5.27 -1.03 3.93
CA VAL A 501 6.41 -0.61 4.77
C VAL A 501 6.33 0.87 5.09
N LEU A 502 6.02 1.74 4.12
CA LEU A 502 5.89 3.18 4.35
C LEU A 502 4.80 3.50 5.38
N LEU A 503 3.66 2.80 5.30
CA LEU A 503 2.55 2.92 6.26
C LEU A 503 2.92 2.35 7.63
N ASN A 504 3.49 1.14 7.69
CA ASN A 504 3.86 0.48 8.95
C ASN A 504 4.97 1.22 9.71
N ARG A 505 5.82 1.96 9.02
CA ARG A 505 6.87 2.81 9.60
C ARG A 505 6.37 4.21 9.93
N GLU A 506 5.11 4.49 9.67
CA GLU A 506 4.51 5.81 9.88
C GLU A 506 5.26 6.92 9.14
N TYR A 507 5.89 6.60 8.00
CA TYR A 507 6.52 7.60 7.13
C TYR A 507 5.48 8.39 6.36
N VAL A 508 4.37 7.74 6.06
CA VAL A 508 3.22 8.33 5.40
C VAL A 508 1.94 7.89 6.10
N ILE A 509 0.91 8.72 5.99
CA ILE A 509 -0.46 8.39 6.36
C ILE A 509 -1.35 8.47 5.14
N LEU A 510 -2.51 7.80 5.19
CA LEU A 510 -3.55 7.94 4.19
C LEU A 510 -4.59 8.94 4.70
N ASP A 511 -4.69 10.07 4.02
CA ASP A 511 -5.75 11.06 4.20
C ASP A 511 -6.62 11.05 2.95
N SER A 512 -7.90 10.75 3.11
CA SER A 512 -8.85 10.65 1.99
C SER A 512 -8.33 9.78 0.83
N ARG A 513 -7.70 8.65 1.15
CA ARG A 513 -7.03 7.71 0.23
C ARG A 513 -5.84 8.30 -0.54
N ARG A 514 -5.25 9.37 -0.05
CA ARG A 514 -4.05 10.01 -0.61
C ARG A 514 -2.92 9.95 0.40
N PHE A 515 -1.71 9.67 -0.07
CA PHE A 515 -0.53 9.66 0.78
C PHE A 515 -0.14 11.07 1.17
N LYS A 516 0.04 11.27 2.48
CA LYS A 516 0.61 12.48 3.05
C LYS A 516 1.82 12.10 3.89
N PRO A 517 3.00 12.70 3.66
CA PRO A 517 4.18 12.39 4.44
C PRO A 517 4.03 12.94 5.86
N THR A 518 4.52 12.17 6.84
CA THR A 518 4.65 12.62 8.23
C THR A 518 5.93 13.43 8.40
N ASP A 519 6.07 14.15 9.52
CA ASP A 519 7.33 14.84 9.86
C ASP A 519 8.51 13.88 9.91
N VAL A 520 8.30 12.66 10.40
CA VAL A 520 9.32 11.59 10.41
C VAL A 520 9.67 11.15 9.00
N GLY A 521 8.67 10.94 8.15
CA GLY A 521 8.88 10.58 6.74
C GLY A 521 9.67 11.65 5.99
N ARG A 522 9.31 12.92 6.18
CA ARG A 522 10.02 14.07 5.58
C ARG A 522 11.49 14.13 6.06
N ALA A 523 11.72 13.99 7.37
CA ALA A 523 13.07 14.01 7.92
C ALA A 523 13.94 12.88 7.35
N VAL A 524 13.38 11.66 7.23
CA VAL A 524 14.07 10.52 6.61
C VAL A 524 14.35 10.77 5.14
N ALA A 525 13.37 11.24 4.36
CA ALA A 525 13.55 11.52 2.94
C ALA A 525 14.60 12.60 2.70
N LYS A 526 14.53 13.72 3.42
CA LYS A 526 15.49 14.82 3.33
C LYS A 526 16.90 14.39 3.72
N PHE A 527 17.03 13.65 4.82
CA PHE A 527 18.32 13.11 5.25
C PHE A 527 18.94 12.21 4.18
N LEU A 528 18.16 11.30 3.62
CA LEU A 528 18.63 10.39 2.58
C LEU A 528 18.95 11.11 1.27
N ALA A 529 18.14 12.09 0.87
CA ALA A 529 18.39 12.89 -0.32
C ALA A 529 19.65 13.78 -0.19
N ALA A 530 19.93 14.32 1.00
CA ALA A 530 21.09 15.17 1.25
C ALA A 530 22.41 14.37 1.33
N HIS A 531 22.39 13.21 2.02
CA HIS A 531 23.62 12.49 2.36
C HIS A 531 23.81 11.19 1.57
N PHE A 532 22.77 10.65 0.94
CA PHE A 532 22.75 9.40 0.19
C PHE A 532 22.02 9.56 -1.15
N SER A 533 22.15 10.72 -1.79
CA SER A 533 21.43 11.12 -3.01
C SER A 533 21.44 10.06 -4.10
N GLN A 534 22.60 9.48 -4.38
CA GLN A 534 22.76 8.43 -5.39
C GLN A 534 21.88 7.20 -5.10
N TYR A 535 21.75 6.80 -3.82
CA TYR A 535 21.05 5.56 -3.41
C TYR A 535 19.54 5.74 -3.25
N VAL A 536 19.04 6.96 -3.40
CA VAL A 536 17.61 7.29 -3.47
C VAL A 536 17.24 7.94 -4.81
N ASP A 537 18.15 7.94 -5.76
CA ASP A 537 17.95 8.38 -7.13
C ASP A 537 17.08 7.37 -7.90
N TYR A 538 16.15 7.88 -8.71
CA TYR A 538 15.20 7.05 -9.43
C TYR A 538 15.85 6.23 -10.53
N ASP A 539 16.70 6.88 -11.34
CA ASP A 539 17.39 6.23 -12.44
C ASP A 539 18.43 5.22 -11.94
N PHE A 540 19.12 5.53 -10.84
CA PHE A 540 20.03 4.57 -10.20
C PHE A 540 19.30 3.34 -9.71
N THR A 541 18.15 3.54 -9.05
CA THR A 541 17.33 2.43 -8.53
C THR A 541 16.78 1.57 -9.67
N ALA A 542 16.30 2.19 -10.75
CA ALA A 542 15.80 1.50 -11.93
C ALA A 542 16.90 0.67 -12.61
N ARG A 543 18.08 1.26 -12.83
CA ARG A 543 19.24 0.52 -13.39
C ARG A 543 19.64 -0.67 -12.55
N LEU A 544 19.66 -0.54 -11.23
CA LEU A 544 19.98 -1.65 -10.34
C LEU A 544 18.92 -2.76 -10.38
N GLU A 545 17.65 -2.41 -10.55
CA GLU A 545 16.59 -3.41 -10.80
C GLU A 545 16.77 -4.11 -12.15
N ASP A 546 17.18 -3.37 -13.19
CA ASP A 546 17.44 -3.93 -14.52
C ASP A 546 18.68 -4.83 -14.54
N GLU A 547 19.76 -4.47 -13.81
CA GLU A 547 20.94 -5.32 -13.62
C GLU A 547 20.57 -6.60 -12.87
N LEU A 548 19.70 -6.55 -11.84
CA LEU A 548 19.19 -7.76 -11.17
C LEU A 548 18.32 -8.65 -12.08
N ASP A 549 17.60 -8.05 -13.00
CA ASP A 549 16.84 -8.80 -13.99
C ASP A 549 17.78 -9.41 -15.07
N ALA A 550 18.89 -8.75 -15.42
CA ALA A 550 19.93 -9.32 -16.27
C ALA A 550 20.58 -10.56 -15.63
N VAL A 551 20.82 -10.54 -14.30
CA VAL A 551 21.24 -11.74 -13.57
C VAL A 551 20.23 -12.88 -13.70
N SER A 552 18.92 -12.57 -13.65
CA SER A 552 17.86 -13.59 -13.76
C SER A 552 17.80 -14.25 -15.14
N ARG A 553 18.33 -13.59 -16.17
CA ARG A 553 18.45 -14.09 -17.55
C ARG A 553 19.81 -14.77 -17.83
N GLY A 554 20.73 -14.77 -16.85
CA GLY A 554 22.08 -15.29 -17.02
C GLY A 554 23.00 -14.39 -17.84
N GLU A 555 22.65 -13.13 -18.05
CA GLU A 555 23.42 -12.14 -18.82
C GLU A 555 24.54 -11.49 -17.97
N GLU A 556 24.37 -11.46 -16.64
CA GLU A 556 25.33 -10.87 -15.70
C GLU A 556 25.59 -11.80 -14.50
N ASP A 557 26.83 -11.72 -13.95
CA ASP A 557 27.17 -12.38 -12.67
C ASP A 557 26.81 -11.45 -11.51
N TRP A 558 26.11 -12.00 -10.52
CA TRP A 558 25.63 -11.27 -9.36
C TRP A 558 26.72 -10.81 -8.39
N VAL A 559 27.88 -11.49 -8.33
CA VAL A 559 28.98 -11.14 -7.42
C VAL A 559 29.66 -9.83 -7.83
N PRO A 560 30.08 -9.64 -9.10
CA PRO A 560 30.59 -8.34 -9.55
C PRO A 560 29.58 -7.20 -9.42
N LEU A 561 28.31 -7.46 -9.67
CA LEU A 561 27.24 -6.47 -9.47
C LEU A 561 27.17 -6.00 -8.03
N LEU A 562 27.19 -6.93 -7.06
CA LEU A 562 27.22 -6.59 -5.64
C LEU A 562 28.49 -5.84 -5.24
N ASP A 563 29.65 -6.20 -5.77
CA ASP A 563 30.91 -5.55 -5.47
C ASP A 563 30.95 -4.10 -5.98
N LYS A 564 30.46 -3.86 -7.19
CA LYS A 564 30.29 -2.54 -7.80
C LYS A 564 29.40 -1.63 -6.95
N PHE A 565 28.33 -2.18 -6.37
CA PHE A 565 27.44 -1.47 -5.48
C PHE A 565 28.03 -1.23 -4.09
N TRP A 566 28.59 -2.29 -3.48
CA TRP A 566 28.96 -2.32 -2.07
C TRP A 566 30.07 -1.38 -1.68
N LYS A 567 31.16 -1.34 -2.44
CA LYS A 567 32.34 -0.56 -2.08
C LYS A 567 32.06 0.93 -1.92
N PRO A 568 31.45 1.63 -2.90
CA PRO A 568 31.11 3.05 -2.76
C PRO A 568 30.01 3.27 -1.73
N PHE A 569 29.03 2.36 -1.62
CA PHE A 569 27.97 2.45 -0.62
C PHE A 569 28.53 2.40 0.80
N LYS A 570 29.38 1.43 1.11
CA LYS A 570 29.98 1.28 2.44
C LYS A 570 30.83 2.48 2.81
N ALA A 571 31.67 2.96 1.90
CA ALA A 571 32.47 4.16 2.12
C ALA A 571 31.61 5.38 2.43
N THR A 572 30.48 5.56 1.72
CA THR A 572 29.53 6.66 1.99
C THR A 572 28.87 6.49 3.37
N VAL A 573 28.45 5.27 3.72
CA VAL A 573 27.84 4.99 5.03
C VAL A 573 28.80 5.31 6.18
N ASP A 574 30.06 4.93 6.06
CA ASP A 574 31.06 5.16 7.08
C ASP A 574 31.36 6.66 7.22
N ASP A 575 31.60 7.36 6.11
CA ASP A 575 31.79 8.81 6.11
C ASP A 575 30.61 9.54 6.77
N LYS A 576 29.38 9.28 6.32
CA LYS A 576 28.19 9.98 6.83
C LYS A 576 27.82 9.57 8.26
N SER A 577 28.24 8.40 8.70
CA SER A 577 28.11 7.98 10.10
C SER A 577 28.92 8.83 11.05
N GLU A 578 30.08 9.32 10.61
CA GLU A 578 31.01 10.15 11.39
C GLU A 578 30.73 11.64 11.21
N THR A 579 30.61 12.10 9.98
CA THR A 579 30.64 13.54 9.62
C THR A 579 29.31 14.27 9.85
N VAL A 580 28.15 13.62 9.66
CA VAL A 580 26.85 14.31 9.77
C VAL A 580 26.48 14.59 11.22
N ASP A 581 26.08 15.83 11.55
CA ASP A 581 25.56 16.16 12.87
C ASP A 581 24.08 15.79 13.01
N ARG A 582 23.67 15.48 14.26
CA ARG A 582 22.28 15.14 14.55
C ARG A 582 21.34 16.33 14.40
N SER A 583 21.79 17.54 14.64
CA SER A 583 21.00 18.77 14.49
C SER A 583 20.58 18.97 13.04
N GLU A 584 21.50 18.75 12.10
CA GLU A 584 21.26 18.81 10.67
C GLU A 584 20.24 17.75 10.23
N ALA A 585 20.37 16.52 10.74
CA ALA A 585 19.49 15.40 10.40
C ALA A 585 18.04 15.54 10.91
N THR A 586 17.81 16.30 12.00
CA THR A 586 16.49 16.44 12.61
C THR A 586 15.68 17.64 12.12
N GLY A 587 16.26 18.47 11.25
CA GLY A 587 15.56 19.56 10.57
C GLY A 587 14.95 20.59 11.54
N ALA A 588 15.74 21.09 12.50
CA ALA A 588 15.27 22.13 13.40
C ALA A 588 14.83 23.38 12.62
N ARG A 589 13.62 23.87 12.92
CA ARG A 589 13.09 25.12 12.34
C ARG A 589 12.86 26.12 13.46
N GLU A 590 13.48 27.27 13.35
CA GLU A 590 13.26 28.41 14.22
C GLU A 590 11.96 29.11 13.83
N LEU A 591 11.11 29.40 14.81
CA LEU A 591 9.81 30.02 14.64
C LEU A 591 9.83 31.51 15.00
N GLY A 592 10.80 31.93 15.80
CA GLY A 592 10.92 33.29 16.38
C GLY A 592 11.27 33.21 17.86
N SER A 593 10.96 34.28 18.61
CA SER A 593 11.26 34.38 20.04
C SER A 593 9.98 34.34 20.89
N ASP A 594 10.07 33.73 22.06
CA ASP A 594 8.99 33.76 23.07
C ASP A 594 8.82 35.19 23.61
N PRO A 595 7.63 35.80 23.49
CA PRO A 595 7.38 37.14 23.97
C PRO A 595 7.65 37.36 25.46
N ASN A 596 7.56 36.32 26.29
CA ASN A 596 7.70 36.42 27.73
C ASN A 596 9.16 36.32 28.20
N SER A 597 9.96 35.47 27.52
CA SER A 597 11.35 35.23 27.96
C SER A 597 12.40 35.75 26.99
N GLY A 598 12.00 36.21 25.78
CA GLY A 598 12.92 36.61 24.73
C GLY A 598 13.73 35.47 24.11
N LYS A 599 13.57 34.24 24.61
CA LYS A 599 14.32 33.05 24.18
C LYS A 599 13.83 32.51 22.84
N PRO A 600 14.70 31.90 22.01
CA PRO A 600 14.33 31.35 20.72
C PRO A 600 13.34 30.18 20.89
N VAL A 601 12.33 30.17 20.02
CA VAL A 601 11.35 29.07 19.89
C VAL A 601 11.66 28.32 18.61
N GLN A 602 11.89 27.02 18.74
CA GLN A 602 12.20 26.14 17.60
C GLN A 602 11.37 24.86 17.68
N VAL A 603 11.08 24.29 16.52
CA VAL A 603 10.49 22.96 16.41
C VAL A 603 11.48 22.00 15.77
N ARG A 604 11.50 20.77 16.27
CA ARG A 604 12.39 19.73 15.77
C ARG A 604 11.90 18.34 16.08
N LEU A 605 12.44 17.35 15.37
CA LEU A 605 12.10 15.96 15.60
C LEU A 605 12.87 15.41 16.81
N GLY A 606 12.15 14.87 17.79
CA GLY A 606 12.71 14.25 18.98
C GLY A 606 12.55 12.73 19.01
N ARG A 607 13.02 12.14 20.12
CA ARG A 607 12.91 10.68 20.34
C ARG A 607 11.46 10.16 20.35
N TYR A 608 10.53 11.01 20.74
CA TYR A 608 9.12 10.66 20.93
C TYR A 608 8.19 11.37 19.94
N GLY A 609 8.74 11.88 18.84
CA GLY A 609 8.03 12.63 17.84
C GLY A 609 8.44 14.10 17.77
N PRO A 610 7.76 14.90 16.92
CA PRO A 610 8.02 16.31 16.80
C PRO A 610 7.64 17.08 18.07
N PHE A 611 8.45 18.08 18.45
CA PHE A 611 8.22 18.92 19.61
C PHE A 611 8.69 20.35 19.40
N ALA A 612 8.06 21.27 20.11
CA ALA A 612 8.52 22.65 20.24
C ALA A 612 9.43 22.80 21.46
N GLN A 613 10.43 23.66 21.35
CA GLN A 613 11.41 23.97 22.40
C GLN A 613 11.53 25.47 22.54
N ILE A 614 11.49 25.97 23.79
CA ILE A 614 11.82 27.35 24.13
C ILE A 614 13.18 27.36 24.84
N GLY A 615 14.11 28.16 24.32
CA GLY A 615 15.47 28.26 24.82
C GLY A 615 16.41 27.20 24.28
N SER A 616 17.68 27.32 24.60
CA SER A 616 18.76 26.42 24.17
C SER A 616 19.36 25.65 25.34
N LYS A 617 20.28 24.72 25.05
CA LYS A 617 21.06 24.04 26.09
C LYS A 617 22.11 24.92 26.77
N ASP A 618 22.45 26.00 26.07
CA ASP A 618 23.48 26.94 26.46
C ASP A 618 22.91 28.08 27.32
N ASP A 619 21.59 28.12 27.51
CA ASP A 619 20.93 29.06 28.38
C ASP A 619 21.11 28.65 29.86
N GLU A 620 21.14 29.65 30.76
CA GLU A 620 21.19 29.42 32.23
C GLU A 620 20.03 28.58 32.73
N ASP A 621 18.82 28.79 32.16
CA ASP A 621 17.63 28.01 32.45
C ASP A 621 17.51 26.82 31.52
N LYS A 622 17.03 25.69 32.07
CA LYS A 622 16.72 24.52 31.29
C LYS A 622 15.68 24.81 30.21
N PRO A 623 15.93 24.40 28.96
CA PRO A 623 14.93 24.60 27.90
C PRO A 623 13.62 23.87 28.21
N ARG A 624 12.51 24.51 27.85
CA ARG A 624 11.16 23.93 27.96
C ARG A 624 10.83 23.17 26.70
N PHE A 625 10.06 22.10 26.83
CA PHE A 625 9.69 21.20 25.73
C PHE A 625 8.19 20.93 25.75
N ALA A 626 7.56 20.96 24.58
CA ALA A 626 6.16 20.59 24.40
C ALA A 626 6.00 19.78 23.10
N SER A 627 5.37 18.59 23.18
CA SER A 627 5.08 17.79 21.98
C SER A 627 4.02 18.46 21.11
N LEU A 628 4.18 18.36 19.78
CA LEU A 628 3.14 18.80 18.86
C LEU A 628 1.86 17.98 19.04
N ARG A 629 0.71 18.58 18.76
CA ARG A 629 -0.60 17.91 18.78
C ARG A 629 -0.77 17.02 17.57
N PRO A 630 -1.61 15.97 17.64
CA PRO A 630 -2.04 15.24 16.46
C PRO A 630 -2.60 16.19 15.40
N GLY A 631 -2.11 16.06 14.16
CA GLY A 631 -2.50 16.91 13.04
C GLY A 631 -1.66 18.19 12.86
N GLN A 632 -0.83 18.59 13.84
CA GLN A 632 0.17 19.64 13.65
C GLN A 632 1.44 19.04 13.06
N SER A 633 2.10 19.80 12.16
CA SER A 633 3.39 19.44 11.57
C SER A 633 4.45 20.48 11.91
N MET A 634 5.67 20.04 12.15
CA MET A 634 6.81 20.93 12.38
C MET A 634 7.09 21.84 11.18
N HIS A 635 6.60 21.54 9.99
CA HIS A 635 6.80 22.33 8.78
C HIS A 635 5.80 23.48 8.65
N THR A 636 4.59 23.33 9.17
CA THR A 636 3.50 24.31 9.01
C THR A 636 3.14 25.07 10.27
N ILE A 637 3.53 24.55 11.46
CA ILE A 637 3.21 25.17 12.74
C ILE A 637 3.77 26.61 12.82
N THR A 638 2.94 27.53 13.28
CA THR A 638 3.31 28.93 13.52
C THR A 638 3.88 29.14 14.91
N LEU A 639 4.53 30.28 15.15
CA LEU A 639 5.02 30.67 16.47
C LEU A 639 3.88 30.70 17.50
N ALA A 640 2.73 31.29 17.13
CA ALA A 640 1.57 31.39 18.01
C ALA A 640 1.06 30.01 18.43
N GLU A 641 0.89 29.10 17.47
CA GLU A 641 0.47 27.71 17.75
C GLU A 641 1.50 26.94 18.60
N ALA A 642 2.79 27.17 18.37
CA ALA A 642 3.85 26.54 19.16
C ALA A 642 3.84 27.05 20.61
N LEU A 643 3.62 28.33 20.86
CA LEU A 643 3.51 28.90 22.19
C LEU A 643 2.30 28.36 22.96
N GLU A 644 1.18 28.10 22.25
CA GLU A 644 0.00 27.46 22.85
C GLU A 644 0.31 26.11 23.50
N LEU A 645 1.27 25.34 22.91
CA LEU A 645 1.66 24.04 23.46
C LEU A 645 2.24 24.11 24.87
N PHE A 646 2.86 25.23 25.21
CA PHE A 646 3.49 25.46 26.50
C PHE A 646 2.53 25.92 27.62
N LYS A 647 1.24 26.07 27.30
CA LYS A 647 0.20 26.27 28.32
C LYS A 647 -0.01 25.05 29.21
N LEU A 648 0.48 23.86 28.80
CA LEU A 648 0.47 22.66 29.62
C LEU A 648 1.82 22.48 30.34
N PRO A 649 1.84 21.94 31.58
CA PRO A 649 0.67 21.53 32.37
C PRO A 649 -0.12 22.74 32.90
N ARG A 650 -1.46 22.63 32.94
CA ARG A 650 -2.39 23.64 33.40
C ARG A 650 -3.00 23.23 34.74
N ASN A 651 -3.01 24.12 35.73
CA ASN A 651 -3.74 23.95 36.98
C ASN A 651 -5.21 24.30 36.74
N LEU A 652 -6.11 23.39 37.05
CA LEU A 652 -7.56 23.55 36.88
C LEU A 652 -8.26 24.08 38.13
N GLY A 653 -7.55 24.10 39.27
CA GLY A 653 -8.10 24.46 40.56
C GLY A 653 -7.80 23.38 41.59
N LYS A 654 -8.44 23.49 42.74
CA LYS A 654 -8.29 22.57 43.85
C LYS A 654 -9.45 21.60 43.99
N ALA A 655 -9.18 20.37 44.35
CA ALA A 655 -10.20 19.41 44.75
C ALA A 655 -10.70 19.69 46.18
N ASP A 656 -11.73 18.98 46.61
CA ASP A 656 -12.36 19.12 47.94
C ASP A 656 -11.39 18.87 49.10
N ASP A 657 -10.30 18.13 48.87
CA ASP A 657 -9.21 17.84 49.85
C ASP A 657 -8.10 18.91 49.87
N GLY A 658 -8.23 19.97 49.06
CA GLY A 658 -7.30 21.09 48.96
C GLY A 658 -6.09 20.83 48.05
N GLU A 659 -5.96 19.64 47.45
CA GLU A 659 -4.90 19.33 46.46
C GLU A 659 -5.19 19.91 45.09
N ASP A 660 -4.15 20.27 44.35
CA ASP A 660 -4.25 20.84 43.03
C ASP A 660 -4.60 19.76 41.97
N ILE A 661 -5.57 20.06 41.16
CA ILE A 661 -5.88 19.28 39.93
C ILE A 661 -5.14 19.86 38.75
N THR A 662 -4.23 19.08 38.19
CA THR A 662 -3.43 19.52 37.04
C THR A 662 -3.71 18.63 35.83
N VAL A 663 -3.81 19.27 34.65
CA VAL A 663 -3.91 18.57 33.36
C VAL A 663 -2.61 18.72 32.59
N GLY A 664 -2.18 17.67 31.93
CA GLY A 664 -0.97 17.65 31.12
C GLY A 664 -0.93 16.53 30.11
N VAL A 665 0.13 16.51 29.32
CA VAL A 665 0.40 15.43 28.36
C VAL A 665 1.63 14.66 28.82
N GLY A 666 1.49 13.36 29.00
CA GLY A 666 2.56 12.47 29.43
C GLY A 666 2.88 11.38 28.39
N ARG A 667 3.79 10.48 28.77
CA ARG A 667 4.25 9.37 27.92
C ARG A 667 3.11 8.47 27.40
N PHE A 668 2.00 8.40 28.12
CA PHE A 668 0.85 7.55 27.79
C PHE A 668 -0.35 8.36 27.27
N GLY A 669 -0.12 9.61 26.86
CA GLY A 669 -1.15 10.53 26.37
C GLY A 669 -1.58 11.59 27.40
N PRO A 670 -2.65 12.34 27.10
CA PRO A 670 -3.19 13.36 27.98
C PRO A 670 -3.75 12.75 29.27
N PHE A 671 -3.52 13.44 30.39
CA PHE A 671 -3.95 12.99 31.72
C PHE A 671 -4.36 14.16 32.62
N VAL A 672 -5.23 13.86 33.57
CA VAL A 672 -5.47 14.69 34.74
C VAL A 672 -4.77 14.04 35.94
N LYS A 673 -4.11 14.85 36.73
CA LYS A 673 -3.39 14.44 37.97
C LYS A 673 -4.03 15.05 39.19
N HIS A 674 -4.24 14.23 40.20
CA HIS A 674 -4.63 14.61 41.56
C HIS A 674 -3.73 13.85 42.52
N GLY A 675 -2.88 14.53 43.25
CA GLY A 675 -1.86 13.91 44.15
C GLY A 675 -0.98 12.93 43.37
N THR A 676 -1.07 11.67 43.72
CA THR A 676 -0.36 10.54 43.06
C THR A 676 -1.20 9.84 41.97
N LEU A 677 -2.48 10.18 41.85
CA LEU A 677 -3.41 9.55 40.91
C LEU A 677 -3.36 10.24 39.56
N TYR A 678 -3.23 9.44 38.51
CA TYR A 678 -3.26 9.87 37.11
C TYR A 678 -4.45 9.23 36.40
N ALA A 679 -5.37 10.03 35.88
CA ALA A 679 -6.48 9.59 35.05
C ALA A 679 -6.25 10.04 33.61
N SER A 680 -6.26 9.10 32.65
CA SER A 680 -6.18 9.43 31.22
C SER A 680 -7.46 10.13 30.77
N LEU A 681 -7.32 11.13 29.90
CA LEU A 681 -8.44 11.75 29.23
C LEU A 681 -9.09 10.74 28.28
N GLN A 682 -10.42 10.88 28.07
CA GLN A 682 -11.18 10.02 27.16
C GLN A 682 -11.22 10.63 25.75
N THR A 683 -11.66 9.84 24.78
CA THR A 683 -11.87 10.30 23.42
C THR A 683 -12.92 11.42 23.44
N GLY A 684 -12.53 12.60 22.97
CA GLY A 684 -13.36 13.81 22.99
C GLY A 684 -12.96 14.85 24.06
N ASP A 685 -12.15 14.47 25.07
CA ASP A 685 -11.59 15.43 26.03
C ASP A 685 -10.30 16.06 25.49
N ASP A 686 -10.21 17.39 25.49
CA ASP A 686 -9.01 18.13 25.09
C ASP A 686 -8.30 18.69 26.34
N PRO A 687 -7.00 18.39 26.56
CA PRO A 687 -6.25 18.86 27.71
C PRO A 687 -6.14 20.39 27.80
N TYR A 688 -6.34 21.09 26.70
CA TYR A 688 -6.28 22.57 26.67
C TYR A 688 -7.59 23.25 27.05
N THR A 689 -8.71 22.56 26.92
CA THR A 689 -10.04 23.13 27.17
C THR A 689 -10.80 22.47 28.32
N ILE A 690 -10.36 21.27 28.78
CA ILE A 690 -11.01 20.55 29.88
C ILE A 690 -11.13 21.42 31.13
N GLU A 691 -12.28 21.38 31.77
CA GLU A 691 -12.58 22.14 33.00
C GLU A 691 -12.54 21.25 34.23
N LEU A 692 -12.46 21.89 35.42
CA LEU A 692 -12.36 21.23 36.72
C LEU A 692 -13.46 20.19 36.97
N PRO A 693 -14.76 20.42 36.69
CA PRO A 693 -15.80 19.42 36.96
C PRO A 693 -15.54 18.10 36.22
N ARG A 694 -15.19 18.19 34.93
CA ARG A 694 -14.89 17.03 34.09
C ARG A 694 -13.62 16.31 34.54
N ALA A 695 -12.61 17.05 34.93
CA ALA A 695 -11.37 16.50 35.47
C ALA A 695 -11.62 15.69 36.77
N LEU A 696 -12.45 16.20 37.65
CA LEU A 696 -12.85 15.50 38.88
C LEU A 696 -13.67 14.23 38.62
N GLU A 697 -14.55 14.24 37.58
CA GLU A 697 -15.24 13.01 37.15
C GLU A 697 -14.26 11.93 36.72
N LEU A 698 -13.26 12.28 35.91
CA LEU A 698 -12.24 11.31 35.44
C LEU A 698 -11.40 10.76 36.62
N ILE A 699 -11.06 11.60 37.54
CA ILE A 699 -10.34 11.21 38.76
C ILE A 699 -11.20 10.27 39.63
N ARG A 700 -12.48 10.60 39.90
CA ARG A 700 -13.41 9.75 40.64
C ARG A 700 -13.59 8.39 39.96
N ALA A 701 -13.87 8.38 38.64
CA ALA A 701 -14.00 7.15 37.87
C ALA A 701 -12.74 6.28 37.93
N LYS A 702 -11.55 6.91 37.94
CA LYS A 702 -10.29 6.20 38.05
C LYS A 702 -10.07 5.65 39.48
N ALA A 703 -10.44 6.39 40.50
CA ALA A 703 -10.37 5.96 41.92
C ALA A 703 -11.33 4.79 42.17
N GLU A 704 -12.59 4.89 41.65
CA GLU A 704 -13.57 3.81 41.74
C GLU A 704 -13.11 2.54 40.99
N ALA A 705 -12.56 2.71 39.80
CA ALA A 705 -11.99 1.61 39.02
C ALA A 705 -10.80 0.95 39.76
N ALA A 706 -10.01 1.74 40.46
CA ALA A 706 -8.92 1.23 41.29
C ALA A 706 -9.42 0.49 42.57
N ALA A 707 -10.44 1.02 43.21
CA ALA A 707 -11.12 0.38 44.34
C ALA A 707 -11.81 -0.93 43.95
N ASN A 708 -12.51 -0.93 42.81
CA ASN A 708 -13.19 -2.09 42.24
C ASN A 708 -12.25 -3.12 41.58
N ARG A 709 -10.96 -2.82 41.49
CA ARG A 709 -9.99 -3.74 40.93
C ARG A 709 -9.72 -4.93 41.85
N ILE A 710 -9.72 -4.71 43.17
CA ILE A 710 -9.50 -5.77 44.15
C ILE A 710 -10.87 -6.32 44.54
N ILE A 711 -11.17 -7.54 44.14
CA ILE A 711 -12.40 -8.23 44.52
C ILE A 711 -12.21 -8.83 45.95
N ARG A 712 -11.03 -9.43 46.19
CA ARG A 712 -10.65 -10.01 47.49
C ARG A 712 -9.13 -9.97 47.63
N ASP A 713 -8.67 -9.66 48.83
CA ASP A 713 -7.26 -9.70 49.22
C ASP A 713 -7.11 -10.66 50.39
N PHE A 714 -6.30 -11.70 50.21
CA PHE A 714 -6.03 -12.70 51.29
C PHE A 714 -4.75 -12.41 52.07
N GLY A 715 -4.06 -11.34 51.72
CA GLY A 715 -2.71 -11.08 52.23
C GLY A 715 -1.65 -11.92 51.51
N TYR A 716 -0.38 -11.80 51.98
CA TYR A 716 0.76 -12.53 51.41
C TYR A 716 0.91 -12.45 49.87
N GLY A 717 0.30 -11.42 49.24
CA GLY A 717 0.34 -11.18 47.80
C GLY A 717 -0.73 -11.90 46.95
N ILE A 718 -1.57 -12.72 47.58
CA ILE A 718 -2.65 -13.44 46.89
C ILE A 718 -3.89 -12.56 46.83
N GLN A 719 -4.27 -12.17 45.61
CA GLN A 719 -5.40 -11.29 45.36
C GLN A 719 -6.30 -11.84 44.23
N VAL A 720 -7.60 -11.65 44.38
CA VAL A 720 -8.58 -11.80 43.32
C VAL A 720 -8.85 -10.42 42.74
N LEU A 721 -8.48 -10.23 41.49
CA LEU A 721 -8.51 -8.95 40.82
C LEU A 721 -9.49 -8.96 39.65
N ASN A 722 -10.14 -7.82 39.40
CA ASN A 722 -10.94 -7.58 38.21
C ASN A 722 -10.02 -7.14 37.06
N GLY A 723 -9.93 -7.94 36.01
CA GLY A 723 -9.06 -7.68 34.85
C GLY A 723 -9.84 -7.35 33.58
N ARG A 724 -9.14 -6.86 32.53
CA ARG A 724 -9.71 -6.51 31.24
C ARG A 724 -10.49 -7.66 30.58
N TYR A 725 -10.14 -8.90 30.89
CA TYR A 725 -10.73 -10.12 30.33
C TYR A 725 -11.54 -10.91 31.36
N GLY A 726 -11.93 -10.25 32.45
CA GLY A 726 -12.67 -10.84 33.56
C GLY A 726 -11.84 -11.03 34.82
N PRO A 727 -12.46 -11.49 35.93
CA PRO A 727 -11.79 -11.73 37.17
C PRO A 727 -10.70 -12.80 37.09
N TYR A 728 -9.59 -12.59 37.83
CA TYR A 728 -8.46 -13.51 37.89
C TYR A 728 -7.77 -13.46 39.26
N ILE A 729 -7.03 -14.51 39.57
CA ILE A 729 -6.24 -14.62 40.80
C ILE A 729 -4.80 -14.32 40.49
N THR A 730 -4.10 -13.61 41.38
CA THR A 730 -2.67 -13.34 41.23
C THR A 730 -1.96 -13.44 42.61
N ASP A 731 -0.69 -13.85 42.57
CA ASP A 731 0.26 -13.78 43.65
C ASP A 731 1.39 -12.76 43.40
N GLY A 732 1.23 -11.93 42.32
CA GLY A 732 2.24 -11.00 41.82
C GLY A 732 3.15 -11.61 40.77
N ASP A 733 3.51 -12.88 40.82
CA ASP A 733 4.36 -13.60 39.90
C ASP A 733 3.54 -14.41 38.85
N LYS A 734 2.43 -14.99 39.25
CA LYS A 734 1.53 -15.80 38.41
C LYS A 734 0.14 -15.19 38.35
N ASN A 735 -0.58 -15.56 37.29
CA ASN A 735 -2.02 -15.27 37.17
C ASN A 735 -2.77 -16.58 36.85
N ALA A 736 -3.83 -16.86 37.60
CA ALA A 736 -4.72 -17.96 37.33
C ALA A 736 -6.09 -17.48 36.89
N ARG A 737 -6.73 -18.23 36.01
CA ARG A 737 -8.12 -18.00 35.64
C ARG A 737 -9.02 -18.60 36.66
N ILE A 738 -10.10 -17.92 36.99
CA ILE A 738 -11.17 -18.45 37.81
C ILE A 738 -12.05 -19.33 36.95
N PRO A 739 -12.35 -20.58 37.35
CA PRO A 739 -13.32 -21.43 36.68
C PRO A 739 -14.69 -20.75 36.59
N LYS A 740 -15.46 -21.02 35.50
CA LYS A 740 -16.74 -20.36 35.26
C LYS A 740 -17.84 -20.70 36.23
N ASP A 741 -17.67 -21.79 36.97
CA ASP A 741 -18.55 -22.37 37.99
C ASP A 741 -18.27 -21.84 39.40
N LYS A 742 -17.29 -20.95 39.52
CA LYS A 742 -16.94 -20.34 40.84
C LYS A 742 -17.12 -18.83 40.83
N GLU A 743 -17.79 -18.31 41.80
CA GLU A 743 -17.96 -16.88 42.02
C GLU A 743 -16.66 -16.26 42.59
N PRO A 744 -16.14 -15.19 41.96
CA PRO A 744 -14.87 -14.57 42.37
C PRO A 744 -14.83 -14.06 43.81
N ARG A 745 -15.99 -13.70 44.38
CA ARG A 745 -16.11 -13.22 45.78
C ARG A 745 -16.14 -14.32 46.81
N GLU A 746 -16.46 -15.55 46.44
CA GLU A 746 -16.64 -16.69 47.33
C GLU A 746 -15.40 -17.57 47.40
N LEU A 747 -14.40 -17.36 46.56
CA LEU A 747 -13.16 -18.12 46.55
C LEU A 747 -12.45 -18.05 47.91
N THR A 748 -12.05 -19.22 48.42
CA THR A 748 -11.21 -19.31 49.61
C THR A 748 -9.73 -19.15 49.27
N GLU A 749 -8.89 -18.81 50.25
CA GLU A 749 -7.45 -18.71 50.08
C GLU A 749 -6.85 -20.04 49.58
N ALA A 750 -7.29 -21.17 50.11
CA ALA A 750 -6.81 -22.50 49.72
C ALA A 750 -7.07 -22.78 48.22
N GLU A 751 -8.26 -22.44 47.72
CA GLU A 751 -8.61 -22.59 46.33
C GLU A 751 -7.78 -21.66 45.42
N CYS A 752 -7.50 -20.43 45.87
CA CYS A 752 -6.66 -19.51 45.16
C CYS A 752 -5.22 -20.03 45.03
N VAL A 753 -4.66 -20.59 46.09
CA VAL A 753 -3.33 -21.22 46.10
C VAL A 753 -3.28 -22.41 45.14
N GLU A 754 -4.30 -23.28 45.16
CA GLU A 754 -4.39 -24.44 44.29
C GLU A 754 -4.46 -24.03 42.81
N LEU A 755 -5.29 -23.05 42.47
CA LEU A 755 -5.41 -22.52 41.11
C LEU A 755 -4.15 -21.82 40.62
N LEU A 756 -3.43 -21.12 41.49
CA LEU A 756 -2.13 -20.50 41.19
C LEU A 756 -1.03 -21.56 41.04
N ALA A 757 -1.06 -22.65 41.77
CA ALA A 757 -0.13 -23.77 41.65
C ALA A 757 -0.28 -24.47 40.31
N ALA A 758 -1.51 -24.63 39.82
CA ALA A 758 -1.84 -25.22 38.50
C ALA A 758 -1.56 -24.25 37.33
N ALA A 759 -1.40 -22.97 37.55
CA ALA A 759 -1.20 -21.97 36.50
C ALA A 759 0.24 -21.98 35.95
N PRO A 760 0.42 -21.82 34.61
CA PRO A 760 1.74 -21.75 34.01
C PRO A 760 2.50 -20.50 34.48
N ASN A 761 3.82 -20.62 34.62
CA ASN A 761 4.68 -19.49 34.99
C ASN A 761 4.61 -18.41 33.88
N ARG A 762 4.46 -17.17 34.30
CA ARG A 762 4.51 -16.03 33.40
C ARG A 762 5.90 -15.89 32.79
N PRO A 763 6.04 -15.78 31.45
CA PRO A 763 7.31 -15.39 30.86
C PRO A 763 7.65 -13.98 31.35
N LYS A 764 8.77 -13.82 32.05
CA LYS A 764 9.25 -12.51 32.53
C LYS A 764 9.43 -11.60 31.31
N ARG A 765 8.53 -10.62 31.12
CA ARG A 765 8.77 -9.50 30.24
C ARG A 765 9.97 -8.73 30.75
N GLY A 766 11.09 -8.77 29.98
CA GLY A 766 12.31 -8.06 30.28
C GLY A 766 12.05 -6.57 30.45
N GLY A 767 11.94 -6.13 31.67
CA GLY A 767 12.01 -4.74 32.09
C GLY A 767 13.44 -4.28 31.98
N GLY A 768 13.77 -3.43 30.98
CA GLY A 768 15.07 -2.78 30.88
C GLY A 768 15.36 -1.94 32.11
N ARG A 769 16.20 -2.45 32.99
CA ARG A 769 16.77 -1.72 34.11
C ARG A 769 18.19 -1.30 33.72
N PHE A 770 18.39 -0.04 33.48
CA PHE A 770 19.72 0.59 33.56
C PHE A 770 20.19 0.61 35.00
N GLY A 771 21.28 -0.07 35.25
CA GLY A 771 21.99 0.01 36.52
C GLY A 771 23.45 -0.42 36.34
N LYS A 772 24.37 0.54 36.48
CA LYS A 772 25.83 0.36 36.52
C LYS A 772 26.26 -0.63 37.63
N GLY A 773 27.28 -1.44 37.39
CA GLY A 773 28.11 -1.96 38.43
C GLY A 773 28.90 -3.24 38.13
N LYS A 774 30.14 -3.08 37.78
CA LYS A 774 31.35 -3.86 38.05
C LYS A 774 31.27 -5.26 38.67
N GLY A 775 31.88 -6.24 38.00
CA GLY A 775 32.99 -7.02 38.61
C GLY A 775 32.75 -8.47 38.91
N LYS A 776 33.58 -9.31 38.30
CA LYS A 776 34.21 -10.60 38.71
C LYS A 776 33.38 -11.90 38.66
N ALA A 777 33.64 -12.69 37.67
CA ALA A 777 34.50 -13.92 37.64
C ALA A 777 33.96 -15.16 38.38
N ALA A 778 33.94 -16.23 37.61
CA ALA A 778 34.29 -17.62 37.91
C ALA A 778 33.18 -18.57 38.39
N SER A 779 32.98 -19.56 37.59
CA SER A 779 33.10 -21.00 37.75
C SER A 779 31.87 -21.83 37.43
N ARG A 780 32.04 -22.63 36.39
CA ARG A 780 31.36 -23.95 36.18
C ARG A 780 31.74 -24.91 37.33
N PRO A 781 31.05 -26.02 37.60
CA PRO A 781 30.72 -27.05 36.58
C PRO A 781 29.42 -27.89 36.82
N ALA A 782 29.01 -28.49 35.71
CA ALA A 782 28.70 -29.91 35.48
C ALA A 782 27.52 -30.64 36.17
N ALA A 783 26.58 -31.08 35.35
CA ALA A 783 26.32 -32.44 34.92
C ALA A 783 25.29 -33.34 35.68
N LYS A 784 24.56 -34.05 34.82
CA LYS A 784 23.82 -35.33 35.01
C LYS A 784 22.44 -35.27 35.65
N ALA A 785 21.47 -35.98 35.22
CA ALA A 785 21.15 -36.95 34.14
C ALA A 785 19.74 -37.50 34.46
N ALA A 786 19.05 -37.85 33.34
CA ALA A 786 18.18 -39.02 33.22
C ALA A 786 16.86 -39.14 33.98
N GLY A 787 15.83 -39.50 33.23
CA GLY A 787 14.67 -40.22 33.73
C GLY A 787 13.41 -40.08 32.89
N LYS A 788 13.34 -40.94 31.87
CA LYS A 788 12.22 -41.62 31.26
C LYS A 788 10.88 -41.65 32.00
N SER A 789 9.76 -41.46 31.31
CA SER A 789 8.83 -42.47 30.74
C SER A 789 7.45 -41.80 30.55
N SER A 790 6.92 -41.87 29.40
CA SER A 790 6.00 -42.81 28.77
C SER A 790 4.53 -42.63 29.12
N ALA A 791 3.85 -42.67 27.98
CA ALA A 791 2.52 -43.24 27.73
C ALA A 791 1.34 -42.26 27.89
N ALA A 792 0.71 -41.97 26.81
CA ALA A 792 -0.23 -42.64 25.96
C ALA A 792 -1.68 -42.18 26.16
N SER A 793 -2.27 -41.96 24.98
CA SER A 793 -3.65 -42.26 24.61
C SER A 793 -4.76 -41.42 25.26
N SER A 794 -5.79 -40.97 24.63
CA SER A 794 -6.58 -41.35 23.46
C SER A 794 -7.66 -40.29 23.29
N ALA A 795 -7.93 -39.84 22.12
CA ALA A 795 -9.12 -40.16 21.31
C ALA A 795 -10.50 -39.79 21.86
N ALA A 796 -11.23 -39.26 20.92
CA ALA A 796 -12.68 -39.28 20.68
C ALA A 796 -13.36 -37.93 20.87
N ALA A 797 -13.79 -37.24 19.78
CA ALA A 797 -14.99 -37.48 18.99
C ALA A 797 -16.31 -37.17 19.70
N GLY A 798 -17.10 -36.40 19.02
CA GLY A 798 -18.54 -36.20 19.32
C GLY A 798 -18.97 -34.78 18.96
N GLU A 799 -19.36 -34.49 17.84
CA GLU A 799 -20.64 -34.40 17.11
C GLU A 799 -21.79 -33.77 17.86
N ALA A 800 -22.37 -32.81 17.09
CA ALA A 800 -23.82 -32.53 16.93
C ALA A 800 -24.52 -31.85 18.13
N ALA A 801 -25.40 -30.89 18.00
CA ALA A 801 -26.39 -30.54 17.02
C ALA A 801 -27.16 -29.30 17.49
N VAL A 802 -27.60 -28.47 16.56
CA VAL A 802 -28.96 -27.99 16.30
C VAL A 802 -29.80 -27.41 17.44
N GLY A 803 -30.30 -26.20 17.20
CA GLY A 803 -31.50 -25.68 17.83
C GLY A 803 -31.61 -24.18 17.68
N LYS A 804 -32.11 -23.66 16.65
CA LYS A 804 -33.45 -23.14 16.30
C LYS A 804 -34.07 -22.17 17.29
N THR A 805 -34.39 -21.00 16.68
CA THR A 805 -35.57 -20.11 16.83
C THR A 805 -35.55 -19.18 18.04
N ALA A 806 -35.89 -17.91 17.94
CA ALA A 806 -37.06 -17.34 17.33
C ALA A 806 -36.99 -15.82 17.24
N ALA A 807 -37.74 -15.31 16.32
CA ALA A 807 -38.04 -13.94 15.97
C ALA A 807 -38.79 -13.18 17.08
N SER A 808 -38.65 -11.83 17.07
CA SER A 808 -39.81 -10.94 17.15
C SER A 808 -39.40 -9.49 16.83
N LYS A 809 -39.98 -8.98 15.81
CA LYS A 809 -40.99 -7.89 15.65
C LYS A 809 -40.51 -6.49 16.03
N ALA A 810 -40.26 -5.71 15.03
CA ALA A 810 -41.02 -4.57 14.52
C ALA A 810 -41.41 -3.48 15.52
N ALA A 811 -40.94 -2.28 15.30
CA ALA A 811 -41.77 -1.08 15.44
C ALA A 811 -41.24 0.03 14.52
N THR A 812 -42.00 0.31 13.55
CA THR A 812 -42.03 1.50 12.69
C THR A 812 -42.23 2.77 13.50
N ARG A 813 -41.48 3.83 13.19
CA ARG A 813 -42.00 5.20 13.28
C ARG A 813 -41.43 6.09 12.18
N LYS A 814 -42.39 6.58 11.38
CA LYS A 814 -42.31 7.65 10.41
C LYS A 814 -41.93 8.97 11.08
N ALA A 815 -41.11 9.76 10.44
CA ALA A 815 -41.27 11.22 10.38
C ALA A 815 -40.61 11.74 9.11
N ALA A 816 -41.32 12.44 8.30
CA ALA A 816 -40.95 13.16 7.09
C ALA A 816 -40.58 14.62 7.46
N PRO A 817 -40.35 15.57 6.50
CA PRO A 817 -39.03 15.93 6.01
C PRO A 817 -38.74 17.43 6.31
N ALA A 818 -37.47 17.81 6.31
CA ALA A 818 -37.13 19.23 6.31
C ALA A 818 -36.21 19.58 5.13
N LYS A 819 -36.59 20.66 4.52
CA LYS A 819 -36.17 21.25 3.25
C LYS A 819 -34.67 21.54 3.09
N LYS A 820 -34.22 21.30 1.88
CA LYS A 820 -33.31 22.03 0.98
C LYS A 820 -32.60 23.27 1.56
N ALA A 821 -31.28 23.21 1.46
CA ALA A 821 -30.47 24.30 0.96
C ALA A 821 -29.43 23.76 0.01
N ALA A 822 -29.53 24.12 -1.27
CA ALA A 822 -28.64 23.76 -2.32
C ALA A 822 -27.43 24.71 -2.27
N GLY A 823 -26.23 24.14 -2.07
CA GLY A 823 -24.96 24.80 -2.38
C GLY A 823 -24.29 24.01 -3.49
N LYS A 824 -24.54 24.39 -4.73
CA LYS A 824 -23.75 23.92 -5.88
C LYS A 824 -22.43 24.67 -5.88
N THR A 825 -21.36 24.02 -5.56
CA THR A 825 -20.03 24.41 -6.01
C THR A 825 -19.54 23.36 -7.00
N ALA A 826 -19.67 23.69 -8.28
CA ALA A 826 -19.06 22.93 -9.36
C ALA A 826 -17.56 23.25 -9.38
N ALA A 827 -16.73 22.34 -8.93
CA ALA A 827 -15.30 22.40 -9.14
C ALA A 827 -14.98 22.04 -10.60
N LYS A 828 -14.62 22.99 -11.42
CA LYS A 828 -14.06 22.77 -12.75
C LYS A 828 -12.55 22.54 -12.65
N LYS A 829 -12.08 21.43 -13.21
CA LYS A 829 -10.66 21.07 -13.31
C LYS A 829 -10.00 21.76 -14.50
N ALA A 830 -8.84 22.33 -14.27
CA ALA A 830 -7.91 22.73 -15.32
C ALA A 830 -7.01 21.56 -15.74
N SER A 831 -6.89 21.31 -17.02
CA SER A 831 -5.97 20.32 -17.60
C SER A 831 -4.53 20.82 -17.51
N ALA A 832 -3.67 20.14 -16.79
CA ALA A 832 -2.24 20.35 -16.88
C ALA A 832 -1.74 19.85 -18.25
N LYS A 833 -1.34 20.74 -19.15
CA LYS A 833 -0.56 20.39 -20.34
C LYS A 833 0.78 19.81 -19.88
N LYS A 834 1.08 18.57 -20.28
CA LYS A 834 2.44 18.04 -20.26
C LYS A 834 3.36 19.01 -21.01
N ALA A 835 4.29 19.60 -20.32
CA ALA A 835 5.43 20.24 -20.92
C ALA A 835 6.28 19.14 -21.59
N ALA A 836 6.20 19.05 -22.89
CA ALA A 836 7.14 18.25 -23.67
C ALA A 836 8.49 18.93 -23.59
N VAL A 837 9.42 18.35 -22.87
CA VAL A 837 10.84 18.71 -22.94
C VAL A 837 11.31 18.34 -24.34
N LYS A 838 11.47 19.34 -25.20
CA LYS A 838 12.16 19.22 -26.47
C LYS A 838 13.63 18.87 -26.17
N LYS A 839 14.02 17.63 -26.50
CA LYS A 839 15.43 17.28 -26.63
C LYS A 839 16.05 18.16 -27.72
N ALA A 840 17.02 18.95 -27.35
CA ALA A 840 17.92 19.60 -28.30
C ALA A 840 18.73 18.54 -29.04
N PRO A 841 19.04 18.73 -30.35
CA PRO A 841 19.80 17.75 -31.09
C PRO A 841 21.25 17.72 -30.62
N ALA A 842 21.75 16.54 -30.33
CA ALA A 842 23.13 16.27 -30.01
C ALA A 842 24.03 16.68 -31.17
N LYS A 843 24.96 17.59 -30.94
CA LYS A 843 26.10 17.83 -31.82
C LYS A 843 27.00 16.59 -31.78
N LYS A 844 27.16 15.98 -32.95
CA LYS A 844 28.25 15.03 -33.24
C LYS A 844 29.60 15.72 -33.02
N VAL A 845 30.38 15.22 -32.10
CA VAL A 845 31.84 15.45 -32.05
C VAL A 845 32.46 14.10 -32.41
N ALA A 846 33.39 14.20 -33.36
CA ALA A 846 34.07 13.10 -33.99
C ALA A 846 34.95 12.31 -33.00
N ALA A 847 35.07 11.04 -33.30
CA ALA A 847 35.97 10.10 -32.66
C ALA A 847 37.41 10.38 -33.04
N ASP A 848 38.32 10.13 -32.07
CA ASP A 848 39.57 9.45 -32.40
C ASP A 848 40.09 8.66 -31.18
N PRO A 849 40.74 7.53 -31.44
CA PRO A 849 41.01 6.45 -30.48
C PRO A 849 42.50 6.47 -30.05
N PRO A 850 43.03 5.41 -29.49
CA PRO A 850 42.83 4.66 -28.25
C PRO A 850 44.08 4.74 -27.36
N TRP A 851 43.94 4.48 -26.10
CA TRP A 851 44.96 3.71 -25.32
C TRP A 851 44.32 3.05 -24.15
#